data_2c59ce597f3ca751f9cb84136400f512
#
_entry.id   2c59ce597f3ca751f9cb84136400f512
#
_cell.length_a   1.000
_cell.length_b   1.000
_cell.length_c   1.000
_cell.angle_alpha   90.00
_cell.angle_beta   90.00
_cell.angle_gamma   90.00
#
_symmetry.space_group_name_H-M   'P 1'
#
loop_
_entity.id
_entity.type
_entity.pdbx_description
1 polymer ?
#
loop_
_entity_poly.entity_id
_entity_poly.type
_entity_poly.pdbx_seq_one_letter_code
_entity_poly.pdbx_strand_id
1 'polypeptide(L)'
;MSGVNEIRSSFLNYFKKNGHEVVASSPLVPRNDPTLMFTNAGMVQFKNVFTGLESRPYSTAATAQKCVRAGGKHNDLDNVGYTARHHTFFEMLGNFSFGDYFKERAIELAWNLITKEFGIDKSRLLVTVYHTDDEAHGLWQKIAGLSDRRIIRIPTSDNFWAMGDTGPCGPCSEIFYDHGEHIWGGPPGSPEEDGDRFIEIWNLVFMQYEQLSKEERVGLPRPSIDTGMGLERIAALLQGKHDNYDIDLFRNLISASVEATGVAAEGEHRASHRVIADHLRSSAFLIADGVLPSNEGRGYVLRRIMRRAMRHAQLLGARDPLMFKLLPTLVREMGQAYPELVRAEALISETLKLEETRFRKTLERGLGLLSDATSTLSKGDMLDGETAFKLYDTYGFPLDLTQDALRAREINVDLSGFTDAMERQKAEARKSWAGSGEAQTETIWFELKEKFGATEFLGYDTEEAEGAVQAIVKDGKSVDSASEGDTVQIVVNQTPFYGESGGQMGDAGVIVAGSAKVEISDVQKKGEGLFVHYGRVVSGTLKVNDAAVLTVDHARRGQLRANHSATHLLHEALREVLGTHVAQKGSLVAPERLRFDVSHPKPMSEEELKTVEEMANEIVLQNAPVTTRLMSVDDAIAEGAMALFGEKYGDEVRVVGMGTGVRGAKAGKPYSVELCGGTHVRATGDIGLVHVLGESAVGAGVRRIEALTGSAARDYLAAQDERVKTLAGLLKVGQSDIVGRVEALMDERRKLERELAEARRQLALGGSAGGAGNDVREVNGVKYLGKVVTGVEPKDLKGLADEGKKSVESGVVCFVGVSADGKASAVVAVTEDVTGRFSAVDLVRIASAALGGKGGGGRPDMAQAGGPDGSKAAEAVEAVAQALAG
;
A
#
# COMPACT_ATOMS: atom_id res chain seq x y z
N MET A 1 32.28 -0.28 -35.19
CA MET A 1 31.18 -0.07 -34.20
C MET A 1 31.62 1.08 -33.30
N SER A 2 30.83 2.11 -33.23
CA SER A 2 31.28 3.33 -32.57
C SER A 2 30.60 3.62 -31.24
N GLY A 3 29.34 3.36 -31.07
CA GLY A 3 28.57 3.71 -29.87
C GLY A 3 28.16 2.52 -28.95
N VAL A 4 28.00 2.79 -27.65
CA VAL A 4 27.56 1.79 -26.66
C VAL A 4 26.23 1.13 -27.05
N ASN A 5 25.27 1.93 -27.56
CA ASN A 5 23.98 1.40 -28.02
C ASN A 5 24.07 0.46 -29.22
N GLU A 6 25.01 0.75 -30.14
CA GLU A 6 25.30 -0.10 -31.31
C GLU A 6 25.94 -1.44 -30.86
N ILE A 7 26.88 -1.40 -29.93
CA ILE A 7 27.57 -2.59 -29.40
C ILE A 7 26.56 -3.50 -28.69
N ARG A 8 25.70 -2.93 -27.83
CA ARG A 8 24.61 -3.67 -27.17
C ARG A 8 23.70 -4.37 -28.18
N SER A 9 23.25 -3.62 -29.19
CA SER A 9 22.37 -4.15 -30.24
C SER A 9 23.06 -5.22 -31.08
N SER A 10 24.35 -5.06 -31.38
CA SER A 10 25.15 -6.03 -32.13
C SER A 10 25.27 -7.36 -31.39
N PHE A 11 25.55 -7.33 -30.09
CA PHE A 11 25.57 -8.52 -29.24
C PHE A 11 24.22 -9.26 -29.27
N LEU A 12 23.13 -8.57 -28.97
CA LEU A 12 21.79 -9.15 -28.93
C LEU A 12 21.39 -9.73 -30.30
N ASN A 13 21.65 -9.01 -31.38
CA ASN A 13 21.35 -9.45 -32.74
C ASN A 13 22.20 -10.66 -33.16
N TYR A 14 23.48 -10.73 -32.75
CA TYR A 14 24.32 -11.89 -33.00
C TYR A 14 23.74 -13.15 -32.39
N PHE A 15 23.37 -13.10 -31.12
CA PHE A 15 22.77 -14.24 -30.44
C PHE A 15 21.37 -14.59 -30.97
N LYS A 16 20.55 -13.57 -31.30
CA LYS A 16 19.26 -13.80 -31.96
C LYS A 16 19.42 -14.57 -33.29
N LYS A 17 20.40 -14.20 -34.11
CA LYS A 17 20.72 -14.91 -35.36
C LYS A 17 21.19 -16.36 -35.10
N ASN A 18 21.73 -16.64 -33.93
CA ASN A 18 22.16 -17.94 -33.48
C ASN A 18 21.12 -18.71 -32.64
N GLY A 19 19.83 -18.31 -32.71
CA GLY A 19 18.71 -19.05 -32.15
C GLY A 19 18.35 -18.72 -30.70
N HIS A 20 18.93 -17.66 -30.11
CA HIS A 20 18.62 -17.25 -28.74
C HIS A 20 17.41 -16.29 -28.71
N GLU A 21 16.56 -16.45 -27.70
CA GLU A 21 15.53 -15.46 -27.39
C GLU A 21 16.16 -14.23 -26.78
N VAL A 22 15.82 -13.04 -27.29
CA VAL A 22 16.27 -11.79 -26.71
C VAL A 22 15.33 -11.38 -25.58
N VAL A 23 15.82 -11.49 -24.35
CA VAL A 23 15.04 -11.23 -23.14
C VAL A 23 15.40 -9.85 -22.60
N ALA A 24 14.38 -9.09 -22.23
CA ALA A 24 14.57 -7.78 -21.62
C ALA A 24 15.31 -7.88 -20.27
N SER A 25 16.00 -6.80 -19.89
CA SER A 25 16.62 -6.68 -18.56
C SER A 25 15.57 -6.80 -17.47
N SER A 26 15.83 -7.63 -16.47
CA SER A 26 15.03 -7.63 -15.25
C SER A 26 15.28 -6.36 -14.42
N PRO A 27 14.37 -6.00 -13.49
CA PRO A 27 14.59 -4.92 -12.55
C PRO A 27 15.85 -5.14 -11.70
N LEU A 28 16.42 -4.05 -11.22
CA LEU A 28 17.56 -4.07 -10.29
C LEU A 28 17.19 -4.64 -8.91
N VAL A 29 15.91 -4.57 -8.55
CA VAL A 29 15.37 -5.26 -7.36
C VAL A 29 14.98 -6.66 -7.78
N PRO A 30 15.73 -7.72 -7.40
CA PRO A 30 15.42 -9.08 -7.82
C PRO A 30 14.12 -9.55 -7.17
N ARG A 31 13.22 -10.08 -8.00
CA ARG A 31 11.93 -10.64 -7.53
C ARG A 31 12.03 -12.13 -7.21
N ASN A 32 13.02 -12.80 -7.78
CA ASN A 32 13.25 -14.25 -7.73
C ASN A 32 14.46 -14.63 -6.87
N ASP A 33 15.06 -13.72 -6.13
CA ASP A 33 16.12 -14.00 -5.17
C ASP A 33 16.05 -13.04 -3.95
N PRO A 34 15.45 -13.48 -2.85
CA PRO A 34 15.34 -12.67 -1.65
C PRO A 34 16.66 -12.47 -0.90
N THR A 35 17.71 -13.20 -1.26
CA THR A 35 19.03 -13.10 -0.60
C THR A 35 19.89 -11.98 -1.19
N LEU A 36 19.55 -11.50 -2.38
CA LEU A 36 20.26 -10.43 -3.07
C LEU A 36 19.60 -9.06 -2.84
N MET A 37 20.40 -8.09 -2.48
CA MET A 37 19.94 -6.70 -2.44
C MET A 37 19.56 -6.19 -3.83
N PHE A 38 20.47 -6.41 -4.80
CA PHE A 38 20.30 -5.95 -6.17
C PHE A 38 20.69 -7.05 -7.15
N THR A 39 20.14 -6.99 -8.34
CA THR A 39 20.57 -7.79 -9.47
C THR A 39 22.03 -7.43 -9.78
N ASN A 40 22.95 -8.36 -9.56
CA ASN A 40 24.41 -8.16 -9.66
C ASN A 40 25.05 -8.95 -10.81
N ALA A 41 24.27 -9.77 -11.52
CA ALA A 41 24.70 -10.58 -12.65
C ALA A 41 23.53 -10.88 -13.60
N GLY A 42 23.86 -11.20 -14.88
CA GLY A 42 22.87 -11.48 -15.91
C GLY A 42 22.00 -12.70 -15.64
N MET A 43 22.55 -13.68 -14.95
CA MET A 43 21.87 -14.94 -14.65
C MET A 43 20.78 -14.83 -13.57
N VAL A 44 20.74 -13.77 -12.78
CA VAL A 44 19.85 -13.67 -11.61
C VAL A 44 18.39 -13.87 -12.01
N GLN A 45 17.94 -13.29 -13.13
CA GLN A 45 16.56 -13.49 -13.63
C GLN A 45 16.26 -14.92 -14.10
N PHE A 46 17.29 -15.77 -14.29
CA PHE A 46 17.18 -17.15 -14.77
C PHE A 46 17.54 -18.18 -13.70
N LYS A 47 17.82 -17.79 -12.46
CA LYS A 47 18.21 -18.68 -11.37
C LYS A 47 17.30 -19.92 -11.29
N ASN A 48 15.99 -19.69 -11.26
CA ASN A 48 15.00 -20.76 -11.12
C ASN A 48 14.89 -21.65 -12.37
N VAL A 49 15.30 -21.13 -13.52
CA VAL A 49 15.38 -21.92 -14.77
C VAL A 49 16.57 -22.89 -14.73
N PHE A 50 17.72 -22.45 -14.23
CA PHE A 50 18.90 -23.31 -14.06
C PHE A 50 18.67 -24.44 -13.07
N THR A 51 17.97 -24.17 -11.97
CA THR A 51 17.65 -25.18 -10.94
C THR A 51 16.46 -26.06 -11.31
N GLY A 52 15.76 -25.76 -12.42
CA GLY A 52 14.59 -26.51 -12.87
C GLY A 52 13.29 -26.17 -12.12
N LEU A 53 13.31 -25.17 -11.24
CA LEU A 53 12.12 -24.69 -10.52
C LEU A 53 11.16 -23.88 -11.39
N GLU A 54 11.68 -23.33 -12.50
CA GLU A 54 10.90 -22.56 -13.48
C GLU A 54 11.15 -23.10 -14.89
N SER A 55 10.14 -23.05 -15.75
CA SER A 55 10.25 -23.39 -17.17
C SER A 55 9.92 -22.17 -18.03
N ARG A 56 10.74 -21.95 -19.06
CA ARG A 56 10.51 -20.89 -20.07
C ARG A 56 10.16 -21.52 -21.43
N PRO A 57 9.47 -20.79 -22.32
CA PRO A 57 9.13 -21.29 -23.66
C PRO A 57 10.34 -21.37 -24.61
N TYR A 58 11.54 -21.08 -24.12
CA TYR A 58 12.82 -21.11 -24.86
C TYR A 58 13.87 -21.82 -24.04
N SER A 59 14.83 -22.47 -24.72
CA SER A 59 15.96 -23.18 -24.12
C SER A 59 17.27 -22.37 -24.15
N THR A 60 17.28 -21.24 -24.87
CA THR A 60 18.44 -20.35 -24.99
C THR A 60 17.98 -18.89 -24.95
N ALA A 61 18.74 -18.03 -24.29
CA ALA A 61 18.42 -16.63 -24.15
C ALA A 61 19.66 -15.73 -24.30
N ALA A 62 19.44 -14.46 -24.64
CA ALA A 62 20.45 -13.40 -24.58
C ALA A 62 19.83 -12.12 -23.97
N THR A 63 20.60 -11.42 -23.14
CA THR A 63 20.14 -10.18 -22.50
C THR A 63 21.26 -9.17 -22.32
N ALA A 64 20.91 -7.91 -22.25
CA ALA A 64 21.72 -6.83 -21.70
C ALA A 64 21.14 -6.48 -20.32
N GLN A 65 21.65 -7.08 -19.26
CA GLN A 65 21.10 -6.97 -17.91
C GLN A 65 21.72 -5.79 -17.16
N LYS A 66 20.84 -4.94 -16.62
CA LYS A 66 21.23 -3.91 -15.64
C LYS A 66 21.73 -4.59 -14.37
N CYS A 67 22.89 -4.17 -13.87
CA CYS A 67 23.49 -4.71 -12.66
C CYS A 67 23.92 -3.59 -11.72
N VAL A 68 23.79 -3.83 -10.40
CA VAL A 68 24.31 -2.94 -9.35
C VAL A 68 25.17 -3.73 -8.38
N ARG A 69 26.39 -3.21 -8.12
CA ARG A 69 27.35 -3.72 -7.15
C ARG A 69 27.78 -2.60 -6.21
N ALA A 70 26.96 -2.33 -5.19
CA ALA A 70 27.17 -1.24 -4.24
C ALA A 70 26.87 -1.64 -2.78
N GLY A 71 26.87 -2.93 -2.48
CA GLY A 71 26.62 -3.45 -1.13
C GLY A 71 26.68 -4.98 -1.08
N GLY A 72 26.75 -5.54 0.11
CA GLY A 72 26.86 -6.99 0.33
C GLY A 72 28.20 -7.57 -0.07
N LYS A 73 28.20 -8.79 -0.61
CA LYS A 73 29.40 -9.53 -1.01
C LYS A 73 30.14 -8.88 -2.20
N HIS A 74 29.40 -8.19 -3.08
CA HIS A 74 29.93 -7.49 -4.24
C HIS A 74 29.77 -5.97 -4.02
N ASN A 75 30.84 -5.29 -3.66
CA ASN A 75 30.83 -3.85 -3.37
C ASN A 75 31.98 -3.16 -4.10
N ASP A 76 31.67 -2.50 -5.21
CA ASP A 76 32.63 -1.74 -6.02
C ASP A 76 32.65 -0.23 -5.67
N LEU A 77 31.77 0.22 -4.75
CA LEU A 77 31.52 1.63 -4.45
C LEU A 77 32.82 2.42 -4.17
N ASP A 78 33.72 1.84 -3.38
CA ASP A 78 34.94 2.54 -2.95
C ASP A 78 35.98 2.70 -4.07
N ASN A 79 35.93 1.86 -5.11
CA ASN A 79 36.84 1.87 -6.25
C ASN A 79 36.36 2.80 -7.39
N VAL A 80 35.08 3.15 -7.39
CA VAL A 80 34.48 4.02 -8.43
C VAL A 80 35.13 5.39 -8.46
N GLY A 81 35.54 5.80 -9.66
CA GLY A 81 36.23 7.07 -9.95
C GLY A 81 37.74 7.00 -9.85
N TYR A 82 38.30 6.03 -9.14
CA TYR A 82 39.73 5.87 -8.90
C TYR A 82 40.38 4.78 -9.76
N THR A 83 39.61 3.83 -10.24
CA THR A 83 40.06 2.79 -11.17
C THR A 83 39.46 2.99 -12.55
N ALA A 84 40.02 2.33 -13.57
CA ALA A 84 39.54 2.45 -14.95
C ALA A 84 38.28 1.62 -15.26
N ARG A 85 37.92 0.68 -14.41
CA ARG A 85 36.98 -0.43 -14.75
C ARG A 85 35.86 -0.73 -13.75
N HIS A 86 35.86 -0.11 -12.56
CA HIS A 86 34.83 -0.38 -11.55
C HIS A 86 33.69 0.65 -11.62
N HIS A 87 32.46 0.12 -11.53
CA HIS A 87 31.21 0.88 -11.58
C HIS A 87 30.24 0.36 -10.53
N THR A 88 29.43 1.25 -9.95
CA THR A 88 28.29 0.80 -9.12
C THR A 88 27.15 0.28 -9.96
N PHE A 89 26.92 0.87 -11.13
CA PHE A 89 25.97 0.39 -12.14
C PHE A 89 26.72 0.06 -13.43
N PHE A 90 26.44 -1.09 -14.00
CA PHE A 90 26.96 -1.51 -15.30
C PHE A 90 25.98 -2.41 -16.02
N GLU A 91 26.19 -2.59 -17.32
CA GLU A 91 25.39 -3.50 -18.12
C GLU A 91 26.19 -4.81 -18.37
N MET A 92 25.55 -5.94 -18.06
CA MET A 92 26.12 -7.25 -18.33
C MET A 92 25.44 -7.85 -19.56
N LEU A 93 26.18 -8.00 -20.64
CA LEU A 93 25.75 -8.74 -21.82
C LEU A 93 25.95 -10.23 -21.53
N GLY A 94 24.89 -11.00 -21.64
CA GLY A 94 24.92 -12.43 -21.35
C GLY A 94 24.17 -13.26 -22.38
N ASN A 95 24.71 -14.45 -22.67
CA ASN A 95 23.97 -15.50 -23.35
C ASN A 95 23.90 -16.75 -22.48
N PHE A 96 22.77 -17.43 -22.58
CA PHE A 96 22.37 -18.52 -21.69
C PHE A 96 21.91 -19.72 -22.48
N SER A 97 22.25 -20.92 -21.94
CA SER A 97 21.69 -22.18 -22.42
C SER A 97 21.18 -23.01 -21.23
N PHE A 98 19.92 -23.35 -21.27
CA PHE A 98 19.24 -24.10 -20.21
C PHE A 98 19.20 -25.58 -20.56
N GLY A 99 20.41 -26.16 -20.80
CA GLY A 99 20.59 -27.54 -21.20
C GLY A 99 20.36 -27.84 -22.69
N ASP A 100 20.41 -26.83 -23.55
CA ASP A 100 20.34 -26.98 -25.01
C ASP A 100 21.74 -27.27 -25.60
N TYR A 101 22.71 -26.44 -25.28
CA TYR A 101 24.10 -26.62 -25.62
C TYR A 101 25.00 -26.39 -24.40
N PHE A 102 26.27 -26.87 -24.51
CA PHE A 102 27.22 -26.72 -23.43
C PHE A 102 28.55 -26.14 -23.93
N LYS A 103 29.71 -26.44 -23.33
CA LYS A 103 31.01 -25.79 -23.49
C LYS A 103 31.42 -25.55 -24.95
N GLU A 104 31.37 -26.57 -25.81
CA GLU A 104 31.86 -26.47 -27.20
C GLU A 104 31.15 -25.34 -27.96
N ARG A 105 29.81 -25.35 -27.92
CA ARG A 105 29.03 -24.31 -28.61
C ARG A 105 29.17 -22.94 -27.97
N ALA A 106 29.26 -22.87 -26.63
CA ALA A 106 29.46 -21.61 -25.92
C ALA A 106 30.79 -20.96 -26.34
N ILE A 107 31.88 -21.69 -26.33
CA ILE A 107 33.21 -21.25 -26.74
C ILE A 107 33.22 -20.81 -28.22
N GLU A 108 32.59 -21.62 -29.10
CA GLU A 108 32.49 -21.28 -30.52
C GLU A 108 31.78 -19.97 -30.75
N LEU A 109 30.61 -19.76 -30.10
CA LEU A 109 29.83 -18.55 -30.20
C LEU A 109 30.63 -17.31 -29.66
N ALA A 110 31.24 -17.47 -28.50
CA ALA A 110 32.02 -16.41 -27.90
C ALA A 110 33.22 -16.02 -28.79
N TRP A 111 33.99 -16.98 -29.25
CA TRP A 111 35.15 -16.75 -30.09
C TRP A 111 34.79 -16.10 -31.42
N ASN A 112 33.72 -16.54 -32.07
CA ASN A 112 33.24 -15.96 -33.32
C ASN A 112 32.75 -14.51 -33.12
N LEU A 113 32.02 -14.24 -32.04
CA LEU A 113 31.55 -12.88 -31.75
C LEU A 113 32.73 -11.89 -31.63
N ILE A 114 33.69 -12.20 -30.76
CA ILE A 114 34.78 -11.26 -30.48
C ILE A 114 35.78 -11.14 -31.64
N THR A 115 36.04 -12.24 -32.36
CA THR A 115 37.09 -12.22 -33.42
C THR A 115 36.59 -11.91 -34.82
N LYS A 116 35.31 -12.24 -35.14
CA LYS A 116 34.74 -12.02 -36.48
C LYS A 116 33.76 -10.84 -36.49
N GLU A 117 32.82 -10.78 -35.54
CA GLU A 117 31.80 -9.71 -35.51
C GLU A 117 32.39 -8.42 -34.93
N PHE A 118 33.10 -8.48 -33.81
CA PHE A 118 33.75 -7.34 -33.19
C PHE A 118 35.13 -7.04 -33.78
N GLY A 119 35.78 -7.99 -34.50
CA GLY A 119 37.01 -7.80 -35.18
C GLY A 119 38.23 -7.62 -34.26
N ILE A 120 38.19 -8.16 -33.04
CA ILE A 120 39.30 -8.06 -32.09
C ILE A 120 40.46 -8.96 -32.53
N ASP A 121 41.68 -8.41 -32.49
CA ASP A 121 42.91 -9.11 -32.90
C ASP A 121 43.19 -10.27 -31.96
N LYS A 122 43.15 -11.48 -32.55
CA LYS A 122 43.44 -12.75 -31.85
C LYS A 122 44.80 -12.73 -31.15
N SER A 123 45.77 -12.01 -31.64
CA SER A 123 47.10 -11.87 -31.07
C SER A 123 47.11 -11.24 -29.68
N ARG A 124 46.07 -10.48 -29.36
CA ARG A 124 45.87 -9.78 -28.10
C ARG A 124 45.04 -10.56 -27.07
N LEU A 125 44.47 -11.70 -27.45
CA LEU A 125 43.57 -12.48 -26.61
C LEU A 125 44.30 -13.64 -25.91
N LEU A 126 43.97 -13.85 -24.65
CA LEU A 126 44.29 -15.04 -23.89
C LEU A 126 43.08 -15.49 -23.09
N VAL A 127 43.08 -16.72 -22.65
CA VAL A 127 41.94 -17.28 -21.89
C VAL A 127 42.44 -17.99 -20.63
N THR A 128 41.58 -18.00 -19.61
CA THR A 128 41.77 -18.79 -18.42
C THR A 128 40.80 -19.98 -18.42
N VAL A 129 41.17 -21.04 -17.73
CA VAL A 129 40.29 -22.20 -17.47
C VAL A 129 40.52 -22.65 -16.03
N TYR A 130 39.47 -23.20 -15.41
CA TYR A 130 39.65 -23.85 -14.11
C TYR A 130 40.64 -25.00 -14.21
N HIS A 131 41.55 -25.14 -13.26
CA HIS A 131 42.71 -25.99 -13.35
C HIS A 131 42.44 -27.49 -13.65
N THR A 132 41.25 -27.98 -13.29
CA THR A 132 40.78 -29.34 -13.53
C THR A 132 39.88 -29.49 -14.76
N ASP A 133 39.58 -28.39 -15.49
CA ASP A 133 38.70 -28.42 -16.65
C ASP A 133 39.49 -28.67 -17.95
N ASP A 134 39.92 -29.96 -18.15
CA ASP A 134 40.65 -30.37 -19.33
C ASP A 134 39.80 -30.28 -20.61
N GLU A 135 38.49 -30.45 -20.49
CA GLU A 135 37.57 -30.32 -21.63
C GLU A 135 37.59 -28.90 -22.19
N ALA A 136 37.40 -27.88 -21.34
CA ALA A 136 37.45 -26.50 -21.78
C ALA A 136 38.81 -26.12 -22.35
N HIS A 137 39.90 -26.59 -21.76
CA HIS A 137 41.26 -26.41 -22.27
C HIS A 137 41.41 -26.95 -23.71
N GLY A 138 41.03 -28.22 -23.95
CA GLY A 138 41.09 -28.83 -25.28
C GLY A 138 40.16 -28.16 -26.29
N LEU A 139 39.01 -27.69 -25.87
CA LEU A 139 38.07 -26.98 -26.75
C LEU A 139 38.65 -25.61 -27.18
N TRP A 140 39.31 -24.89 -26.31
CA TRP A 140 39.98 -23.62 -26.67
C TRP A 140 41.11 -23.84 -27.67
N GLN A 141 41.88 -24.94 -27.52
CA GLN A 141 42.91 -25.31 -28.52
C GLN A 141 42.28 -25.64 -29.88
N LYS A 142 41.18 -26.41 -29.87
CA LYS A 142 40.50 -26.88 -31.10
C LYS A 142 39.80 -25.72 -31.83
N ILE A 143 39.06 -24.86 -31.11
CA ILE A 143 38.18 -23.85 -31.70
C ILE A 143 38.93 -22.55 -31.98
N ALA A 144 39.69 -22.08 -31.02
CA ALA A 144 40.40 -20.80 -31.10
C ALA A 144 41.77 -20.90 -31.72
N GLY A 145 42.38 -22.14 -31.74
CA GLY A 145 43.73 -22.34 -32.19
C GLY A 145 44.79 -21.74 -31.25
N LEU A 146 44.43 -21.56 -29.98
CA LEU A 146 45.33 -20.98 -28.97
C LEU A 146 46.38 -22.03 -28.55
N SER A 147 47.63 -21.57 -28.35
CA SER A 147 48.68 -22.40 -27.75
C SER A 147 48.50 -22.52 -26.24
N ASP A 148 49.10 -23.55 -25.63
CA ASP A 148 49.08 -23.74 -24.16
C ASP A 148 49.51 -22.52 -23.35
N ARG A 149 50.41 -21.70 -23.90
CA ARG A 149 50.88 -20.47 -23.26
C ARG A 149 49.81 -19.39 -23.17
N ARG A 150 48.72 -19.51 -23.93
CA ARG A 150 47.60 -18.55 -23.99
C ARG A 150 46.32 -19.10 -23.36
N ILE A 151 46.39 -20.31 -22.82
CA ILE A 151 45.29 -20.93 -22.05
C ILE A 151 45.84 -21.20 -20.65
N ILE A 152 45.54 -20.30 -19.74
CA ILE A 152 46.10 -20.31 -18.39
C ILE A 152 45.21 -21.08 -17.46
N ARG A 153 45.75 -22.02 -16.69
CA ARG A 153 45.01 -22.79 -15.68
C ARG A 153 45.05 -22.12 -14.33
N ILE A 154 43.89 -21.72 -13.81
CA ILE A 154 43.73 -21.06 -12.54
C ILE A 154 43.18 -22.02 -11.49
N PRO A 155 43.89 -22.21 -10.36
CA PRO A 155 43.46 -23.16 -9.31
C PRO A 155 42.56 -22.52 -8.25
N THR A 156 42.41 -21.21 -8.26
CA THR A 156 41.65 -20.46 -7.28
C THR A 156 40.17 -20.41 -7.63
N SER A 157 39.39 -19.79 -6.75
CA SER A 157 37.96 -19.54 -6.97
C SER A 157 37.69 -18.56 -8.12
N ASP A 158 38.70 -17.90 -8.67
CA ASP A 158 38.52 -16.93 -9.76
C ASP A 158 37.96 -17.59 -11.02
N ASN A 159 38.37 -18.84 -11.31
CA ASN A 159 37.79 -19.64 -12.38
C ASN A 159 36.76 -20.68 -11.91
N PHE A 160 36.17 -20.51 -10.74
CA PHE A 160 35.02 -21.28 -10.28
C PHE A 160 33.95 -20.34 -9.75
N TRP A 161 33.01 -20.01 -10.63
CA TRP A 161 31.95 -19.05 -10.29
C TRP A 161 30.87 -19.66 -9.41
N ALA A 162 30.42 -18.91 -8.40
CA ALA A 162 29.28 -19.23 -7.54
C ALA A 162 28.46 -17.97 -7.29
N MET A 163 27.15 -18.10 -7.38
CA MET A 163 26.20 -17.01 -7.19
C MET A 163 26.28 -16.38 -5.79
N GLY A 164 26.44 -17.24 -4.79
CA GLY A 164 26.53 -16.87 -3.38
C GLY A 164 26.92 -18.04 -2.52
N ASP A 165 26.46 -18.07 -1.28
CA ASP A 165 26.63 -19.24 -0.39
C ASP A 165 25.77 -20.42 -0.82
N THR A 166 24.70 -20.18 -1.60
CA THR A 166 23.82 -21.16 -2.20
C THR A 166 23.46 -20.74 -3.63
N GLY A 167 23.04 -21.70 -4.45
CA GLY A 167 22.60 -21.49 -5.82
C GLY A 167 23.50 -22.11 -6.89
N PRO A 168 23.21 -21.89 -8.18
CA PRO A 168 23.96 -22.46 -9.28
C PRO A 168 25.43 -22.05 -9.26
N CYS A 169 26.31 -22.97 -9.61
CA CYS A 169 27.74 -22.74 -9.65
C CYS A 169 28.44 -23.69 -10.64
N GLY A 170 29.66 -23.38 -11.02
CA GLY A 170 30.50 -24.21 -11.86
C GLY A 170 31.81 -23.60 -12.27
N PRO A 171 32.70 -24.37 -12.89
CA PRO A 171 33.94 -23.86 -13.46
C PRO A 171 33.65 -22.83 -14.55
N CYS A 172 34.54 -21.89 -14.69
CA CYS A 172 34.37 -20.87 -15.74
C CYS A 172 35.68 -20.70 -16.54
N SER A 173 35.54 -20.05 -17.68
CA SER A 173 36.62 -19.68 -18.56
C SER A 173 36.47 -18.24 -18.93
N GLU A 174 37.52 -17.47 -18.70
CA GLU A 174 37.50 -16.04 -18.93
C GLU A 174 38.35 -15.68 -20.16
N ILE A 175 37.93 -14.68 -20.91
CA ILE A 175 38.65 -14.15 -22.04
C ILE A 175 39.23 -12.80 -21.63
N PHE A 176 40.55 -12.66 -21.77
CA PHE A 176 41.30 -11.46 -21.44
C PHE A 176 41.86 -10.80 -22.71
N TYR A 177 41.94 -9.49 -22.64
CA TYR A 177 42.58 -8.68 -23.66
C TYR A 177 43.89 -8.06 -23.14
N ASP A 178 45.01 -8.20 -23.86
CA ASP A 178 46.29 -7.54 -23.57
C ASP A 178 46.36 -6.16 -24.20
N HIS A 179 46.25 -5.12 -23.38
CA HIS A 179 46.36 -3.72 -23.80
C HIS A 179 47.77 -3.32 -24.24
N GLY A 180 48.79 -4.14 -23.95
CA GLY A 180 50.17 -3.92 -24.38
C GLY A 180 51.09 -3.49 -23.25
N GLU A 181 52.40 -3.60 -23.53
CA GLU A 181 53.49 -3.39 -22.57
C GLU A 181 53.60 -1.98 -21.98
N HIS A 182 52.95 -1.00 -22.59
CA HIS A 182 52.88 0.36 -22.08
C HIS A 182 52.00 0.53 -20.84
N ILE A 183 51.19 -0.51 -20.50
CA ILE A 183 50.37 -0.57 -19.32
C ILE A 183 50.96 -1.57 -18.37
N TRP A 184 51.07 -1.19 -17.09
CA TRP A 184 51.57 -2.08 -16.06
C TRP A 184 50.59 -3.22 -15.76
N GLY A 185 51.10 -4.41 -15.57
CA GLY A 185 50.35 -5.62 -15.19
C GLY A 185 50.86 -6.87 -15.86
N GLY A 186 50.59 -8.00 -15.23
CA GLY A 186 50.89 -9.33 -15.71
C GLY A 186 49.68 -10.13 -16.13
N PRO A 187 49.86 -11.25 -16.81
CA PRO A 187 48.72 -12.15 -17.17
C PRO A 187 48.09 -12.75 -15.92
N PRO A 188 46.82 -13.24 -16.00
CA PRO A 188 46.14 -13.90 -14.91
C PRO A 188 46.97 -15.04 -14.30
N GLY A 189 46.97 -15.17 -12.97
CA GLY A 189 47.78 -16.15 -12.23
C GLY A 189 49.25 -15.69 -12.00
N SER A 190 49.63 -14.49 -12.45
CA SER A 190 50.96 -13.95 -12.19
C SER A 190 50.96 -13.02 -10.95
N PRO A 191 52.11 -12.72 -10.33
CA PRO A 191 52.21 -11.79 -9.19
C PRO A 191 51.69 -10.37 -9.50
N GLU A 192 51.63 -10.00 -10.77
CA GLU A 192 51.23 -8.67 -11.25
C GLU A 192 49.83 -8.68 -11.92
N GLU A 193 49.00 -9.67 -11.66
CA GLU A 193 47.67 -9.84 -12.26
C GLU A 193 46.69 -8.70 -11.91
N ASP A 194 46.90 -8.02 -10.79
CA ASP A 194 46.07 -6.87 -10.35
C ASP A 194 46.25 -5.63 -11.26
N GLY A 195 47.24 -5.65 -12.15
CA GLY A 195 47.48 -4.54 -13.07
C GLY A 195 46.42 -4.41 -14.17
N ASP A 196 46.40 -3.26 -14.83
CA ASP A 196 45.41 -2.89 -15.84
C ASP A 196 45.79 -3.29 -17.29
N ARG A 197 46.88 -4.06 -17.48
CA ARG A 197 47.31 -4.52 -18.80
C ARG A 197 46.40 -5.61 -19.37
N PHE A 198 46.14 -6.64 -18.57
CA PHE A 198 45.32 -7.75 -18.97
C PHE A 198 43.91 -7.59 -18.36
N ILE A 199 42.94 -7.23 -19.18
CA ILE A 199 41.58 -7.00 -18.72
C ILE A 199 40.68 -8.12 -19.15
N GLU A 200 39.98 -8.74 -18.20
CA GLU A 200 38.87 -9.65 -18.46
C GLU A 200 37.76 -8.93 -19.22
N ILE A 201 37.44 -9.44 -20.42
CA ILE A 201 36.37 -8.87 -21.26
C ILE A 201 35.12 -9.76 -21.29
N TRP A 202 35.22 -11.06 -20.98
CA TRP A 202 34.09 -11.95 -20.98
C TRP A 202 34.33 -13.17 -20.08
N ASN A 203 33.38 -13.52 -19.24
CA ASN A 203 33.39 -14.74 -18.45
C ASN A 203 32.34 -15.71 -18.98
N LEU A 204 32.76 -16.97 -19.29
CA LEU A 204 31.90 -18.07 -19.70
C LEU A 204 31.80 -19.06 -18.55
N VAL A 205 30.63 -19.14 -17.91
CA VAL A 205 30.41 -20.04 -16.78
C VAL A 205 29.73 -21.31 -17.24
N PHE A 206 30.30 -22.43 -16.89
CA PHE A 206 29.80 -23.76 -17.19
C PHE A 206 29.05 -24.28 -15.96
N MET A 207 27.78 -23.92 -15.85
CA MET A 207 26.94 -24.27 -14.73
C MET A 207 26.69 -25.78 -14.69
N GLN A 208 27.24 -26.44 -13.71
CA GLN A 208 27.16 -27.91 -13.55
C GLN A 208 26.56 -28.30 -12.20
N TYR A 209 26.61 -27.43 -11.22
CA TYR A 209 26.27 -27.72 -9.85
C TYR A 209 25.34 -26.70 -9.25
N GLU A 210 24.61 -27.12 -8.20
CA GLU A 210 23.90 -26.28 -7.28
C GLU A 210 24.48 -26.44 -5.88
N GLN A 211 24.88 -25.33 -5.26
CA GLN A 211 25.31 -25.27 -3.87
C GLN A 211 24.06 -25.14 -3.00
N LEU A 212 23.72 -26.18 -2.23
CA LEU A 212 22.57 -26.18 -1.32
C LEU A 212 22.93 -25.59 0.04
N SER A 213 24.17 -25.83 0.51
CA SER A 213 24.75 -25.27 1.72
C SER A 213 26.26 -25.14 1.56
N LYS A 214 26.96 -24.57 2.55
CA LYS A 214 28.44 -24.50 2.51
C LYS A 214 29.13 -25.86 2.32
N GLU A 215 28.46 -26.94 2.71
CA GLU A 215 29.02 -28.30 2.76
C GLU A 215 28.42 -29.21 1.69
N GLU A 216 27.25 -28.87 1.13
CA GLU A 216 26.51 -29.74 0.21
C GLU A 216 26.38 -29.11 -1.17
N ARG A 217 26.85 -29.88 -2.19
CA ARG A 217 26.75 -29.50 -3.60
C ARG A 217 26.18 -30.68 -4.37
N VAL A 218 25.20 -30.44 -5.22
CA VAL A 218 24.55 -31.43 -6.09
C VAL A 218 24.72 -31.06 -7.55
N GLY A 219 24.56 -32.02 -8.46
CA GLY A 219 24.53 -31.72 -9.89
C GLY A 219 23.24 -31.01 -10.29
N LEU A 220 23.35 -30.03 -11.19
CA LEU A 220 22.17 -29.44 -11.81
C LEU A 220 21.41 -30.48 -12.65
N PRO A 221 20.09 -30.37 -12.82
CA PRO A 221 19.28 -31.26 -13.66
C PRO A 221 19.81 -31.36 -15.10
N ARG A 222 20.38 -30.28 -15.61
CA ARG A 222 21.02 -30.17 -16.91
C ARG A 222 22.24 -29.27 -16.84
N PRO A 223 23.41 -29.65 -17.37
CA PRO A 223 24.51 -28.72 -17.57
C PRO A 223 24.08 -27.55 -18.43
N SER A 224 24.39 -26.36 -18.00
CA SER A 224 23.87 -25.13 -18.53
C SER A 224 24.98 -24.11 -18.76
N ILE A 225 24.73 -23.08 -19.55
CA ILE A 225 25.65 -22.00 -19.83
C ILE A 225 25.10 -20.69 -19.29
N ASP A 226 25.95 -19.97 -18.56
CA ASP A 226 25.79 -18.57 -18.22
C ASP A 226 27.04 -17.82 -18.70
N THR A 227 26.86 -16.64 -19.28
CA THR A 227 28.01 -15.80 -19.64
C THR A 227 27.79 -14.36 -19.23
N GLY A 228 28.90 -13.66 -18.92
CA GLY A 228 28.86 -12.26 -18.52
C GLY A 228 29.99 -11.44 -19.18
N MET A 229 29.60 -10.50 -20.08
CA MET A 229 30.49 -9.53 -20.68
C MET A 229 30.11 -8.12 -20.21
N GLY A 230 31.00 -7.39 -19.57
CA GLY A 230 30.75 -6.01 -19.21
C GLY A 230 30.65 -5.12 -20.46
N LEU A 231 29.47 -4.51 -20.68
CA LEU A 231 29.26 -3.64 -21.85
C LEU A 231 30.25 -2.47 -21.87
N GLU A 232 30.49 -1.85 -20.74
CA GLU A 232 31.41 -0.73 -20.62
C GLU A 232 32.85 -1.14 -20.96
N ARG A 233 33.28 -2.34 -20.51
CA ARG A 233 34.63 -2.87 -20.83
C ARG A 233 34.81 -3.16 -22.32
N ILE A 234 33.86 -3.87 -22.93
CA ILE A 234 33.95 -4.19 -24.35
C ILE A 234 33.77 -2.94 -25.21
N ALA A 235 32.99 -1.96 -24.77
CA ALA A 235 32.85 -0.68 -25.46
C ALA A 235 34.17 0.13 -25.44
N ALA A 236 34.84 0.17 -24.29
CA ALA A 236 36.15 0.81 -24.20
C ALA A 236 37.13 0.20 -25.23
N LEU A 237 37.21 -1.13 -25.26
CA LEU A 237 38.07 -1.83 -26.22
C LEU A 237 37.70 -1.51 -27.67
N LEU A 238 36.43 -1.59 -28.04
CA LEU A 238 35.98 -1.37 -29.42
C LEU A 238 36.09 0.11 -29.86
N GLN A 239 36.06 1.04 -28.90
CA GLN A 239 36.32 2.47 -29.15
C GLN A 239 37.79 2.84 -29.07
N GLY A 240 38.70 1.86 -28.91
CA GLY A 240 40.14 2.08 -28.83
C GLY A 240 40.55 2.81 -27.53
N LYS A 241 39.82 2.59 -26.43
CA LYS A 241 40.09 3.15 -25.12
C LYS A 241 40.53 2.06 -24.16
N HIS A 242 41.29 2.48 -23.15
CA HIS A 242 41.66 1.61 -22.03
C HIS A 242 40.73 1.80 -20.84
N ASP A 243 40.28 3.00 -20.60
CA ASP A 243 39.48 3.44 -19.47
C ASP A 243 37.98 3.45 -19.84
N ASN A 244 37.15 2.80 -19.05
CA ASN A 244 35.72 2.76 -19.27
C ASN A 244 35.08 4.17 -19.24
N TYR A 245 35.65 5.11 -18.49
CA TYR A 245 35.15 6.48 -18.41
C TYR A 245 35.47 7.32 -19.70
N ASP A 246 36.25 6.75 -20.61
CA ASP A 246 36.57 7.40 -21.90
C ASP A 246 35.66 6.94 -23.05
N ILE A 247 34.66 6.05 -22.79
CA ILE A 247 33.66 5.68 -23.79
C ILE A 247 32.65 6.83 -24.03
N ASP A 248 31.98 6.77 -25.15
CA ASP A 248 31.00 7.79 -25.58
C ASP A 248 29.98 8.15 -24.48
N LEU A 249 29.36 7.15 -23.88
CA LEU A 249 28.36 7.30 -22.80
C LEU A 249 28.93 8.13 -21.62
N PHE A 250 30.04 7.69 -21.05
CA PHE A 250 30.63 8.38 -19.90
C PHE A 250 31.19 9.75 -20.27
N ARG A 251 31.81 9.91 -21.44
CA ARG A 251 32.29 11.21 -21.91
C ARG A 251 31.16 12.23 -22.00
N ASN A 252 29.97 11.82 -22.48
CA ASN A 252 28.83 12.71 -22.57
C ASN A 252 28.34 13.14 -21.19
N LEU A 253 28.25 12.20 -20.21
CA LEU A 253 27.88 12.50 -18.84
C LEU A 253 28.92 13.40 -18.13
N ILE A 254 30.22 13.10 -18.30
CA ILE A 254 31.31 13.90 -17.74
C ILE A 254 31.33 15.30 -18.36
N SER A 255 31.14 15.43 -19.68
CA SER A 255 31.04 16.72 -20.35
C SER A 255 29.88 17.57 -19.82
N ALA A 256 28.69 16.95 -19.60
CA ALA A 256 27.57 17.64 -18.97
C ALA A 256 27.90 18.10 -17.55
N SER A 257 28.62 17.28 -16.77
CA SER A 257 29.09 17.67 -15.44
C SER A 257 30.11 18.82 -15.48
N VAL A 258 31.05 18.81 -16.44
CA VAL A 258 31.99 19.92 -16.67
C VAL A 258 31.28 21.22 -17.05
N GLU A 259 30.32 21.14 -17.97
CA GLU A 259 29.48 22.28 -18.37
C GLU A 259 28.70 22.87 -17.19
N ALA A 260 28.08 22.02 -16.40
CA ALA A 260 27.25 22.44 -15.27
C ALA A 260 28.06 23.01 -14.08
N THR A 261 29.30 22.56 -13.89
CA THR A 261 30.17 23.01 -12.78
C THR A 261 31.15 24.10 -13.19
N GLY A 262 31.49 24.18 -14.46
CA GLY A 262 32.57 25.04 -14.99
C GLY A 262 33.98 24.55 -14.63
N VAL A 263 34.16 23.33 -14.12
CA VAL A 263 35.43 22.75 -13.68
C VAL A 263 35.84 21.64 -14.65
N ALA A 264 37.11 21.66 -15.12
CA ALA A 264 37.63 20.66 -16.05
C ALA A 264 37.79 19.28 -15.37
N ALA A 265 37.51 18.19 -16.10
CA ALA A 265 37.66 16.82 -15.64
C ALA A 265 39.11 16.32 -15.70
N GLU A 266 40.03 17.06 -15.12
CA GLU A 266 41.47 16.80 -15.15
C GLU A 266 42.08 16.89 -13.74
N GLY A 267 43.26 16.31 -13.56
CA GLY A 267 43.98 16.37 -12.29
C GLY A 267 43.17 15.82 -11.13
N GLU A 268 43.13 16.59 -10.03
CA GLU A 268 42.41 16.23 -8.81
C GLU A 268 40.89 16.16 -8.99
N HIS A 269 40.33 16.84 -9.98
CA HIS A 269 38.89 16.89 -10.23
C HIS A 269 38.37 15.70 -11.07
N ARG A 270 39.28 14.97 -11.72
CA ARG A 270 38.90 13.84 -12.61
C ARG A 270 38.08 12.79 -11.92
N ALA A 271 38.50 12.38 -10.72
CA ALA A 271 37.76 11.37 -9.94
C ALA A 271 36.33 11.83 -9.57
N SER A 272 36.17 13.11 -9.26
CA SER A 272 34.85 13.65 -8.88
C SER A 272 33.85 13.59 -10.03
N HIS A 273 34.24 13.96 -11.24
CA HIS A 273 33.39 13.88 -12.42
C HIS A 273 33.01 12.43 -12.77
N ARG A 274 33.92 11.48 -12.59
CA ARG A 274 33.67 10.04 -12.80
C ARG A 274 32.69 9.48 -11.79
N VAL A 275 32.86 9.83 -10.51
CA VAL A 275 31.92 9.42 -9.44
C VAL A 275 30.52 9.97 -9.70
N ILE A 276 30.42 11.25 -10.09
CA ILE A 276 29.12 11.86 -10.40
C ILE A 276 28.44 11.14 -11.57
N ALA A 277 29.18 10.86 -12.65
CA ALA A 277 28.62 10.18 -13.82
C ALA A 277 28.16 8.75 -13.52
N ASP A 278 28.96 7.97 -12.78
CA ASP A 278 28.61 6.62 -12.38
C ASP A 278 27.39 6.62 -11.44
N HIS A 279 27.43 7.45 -10.41
CA HIS A 279 26.40 7.47 -9.38
C HIS A 279 25.06 8.08 -9.85
N LEU A 280 25.10 8.94 -10.87
CA LEU A 280 23.89 9.38 -11.56
C LEU A 280 23.19 8.20 -12.24
N ARG A 281 23.95 7.33 -12.95
CA ARG A 281 23.41 6.14 -13.59
C ARG A 281 22.78 5.23 -12.55
N SER A 282 23.52 4.82 -11.52
CA SER A 282 23.00 3.91 -10.49
C SER A 282 21.80 4.49 -9.75
N SER A 283 21.83 5.75 -9.36
CA SER A 283 20.71 6.39 -8.66
C SER A 283 19.47 6.47 -9.55
N ALA A 284 19.63 6.88 -10.80
CA ALA A 284 18.50 7.01 -11.72
C ALA A 284 17.82 5.67 -12.01
N PHE A 285 18.58 4.61 -12.26
CA PHE A 285 18.04 3.29 -12.52
C PHE A 285 17.40 2.65 -11.27
N LEU A 286 18.00 2.83 -10.09
CA LEU A 286 17.41 2.34 -8.85
C LEU A 286 16.07 3.03 -8.56
N ILE A 287 15.99 4.36 -8.77
CA ILE A 287 14.73 5.10 -8.60
C ILE A 287 13.71 4.67 -9.65
N ALA A 288 14.12 4.48 -10.90
CA ALA A 288 13.24 4.00 -11.98
C ALA A 288 12.65 2.61 -11.68
N ASP A 289 13.40 1.76 -10.99
CA ASP A 289 13.00 0.42 -10.56
C ASP A 289 12.34 0.41 -9.16
N GLY A 290 11.92 1.59 -8.63
CA GLY A 290 11.08 1.73 -7.44
C GLY A 290 11.84 1.85 -6.11
N VAL A 291 13.18 1.92 -6.10
CA VAL A 291 13.96 2.13 -4.87
C VAL A 291 13.98 3.62 -4.54
N LEU A 292 13.64 3.95 -3.31
CA LEU A 292 13.62 5.34 -2.83
C LEU A 292 14.62 5.53 -1.70
N PRO A 293 15.24 6.73 -1.55
CA PRO A 293 16.19 6.98 -0.49
C PRO A 293 15.55 6.76 0.89
N SER A 294 16.18 5.93 1.72
CA SER A 294 15.71 5.66 3.08
C SER A 294 16.89 5.49 4.06
N ASN A 295 16.61 5.25 5.32
CA ASN A 295 17.65 5.01 6.34
C ASN A 295 18.04 3.54 6.47
N GLU A 296 17.33 2.63 5.81
CA GLU A 296 17.53 1.18 5.94
C GLU A 296 17.40 0.48 4.57
N GLY A 297 17.89 -0.75 4.47
CA GLY A 297 17.74 -1.61 3.32
C GLY A 297 18.32 -1.05 2.01
N ARG A 298 17.64 -1.31 0.90
CA ARG A 298 18.04 -0.85 -0.46
C ARG A 298 18.06 0.67 -0.57
N GLY A 299 17.11 1.34 0.06
CA GLY A 299 17.04 2.81 0.05
C GLY A 299 18.21 3.46 0.78
N TYR A 300 18.77 2.82 1.82
CA TYR A 300 20.01 3.27 2.46
C TYR A 300 21.20 3.19 1.50
N VAL A 301 21.33 2.10 0.76
CA VAL A 301 22.41 1.95 -0.23
C VAL A 301 22.27 3.00 -1.33
N LEU A 302 21.06 3.22 -1.85
CA LEU A 302 20.79 4.29 -2.82
C LEU A 302 21.19 5.66 -2.25
N ARG A 303 20.75 5.98 -1.04
CA ARG A 303 21.09 7.24 -0.36
C ARG A 303 22.60 7.41 -0.17
N ARG A 304 23.32 6.34 0.13
CA ARG A 304 24.79 6.33 0.24
C ARG A 304 25.45 6.67 -1.10
N ILE A 305 25.00 6.05 -2.19
CA ILE A 305 25.48 6.36 -3.56
C ILE A 305 25.22 7.83 -3.91
N MET A 306 23.99 8.29 -3.72
CA MET A 306 23.60 9.68 -3.99
C MET A 306 24.47 10.67 -3.19
N ARG A 307 24.62 10.47 -1.89
CA ARG A 307 25.39 11.35 -1.01
C ARG A 307 26.87 11.40 -1.37
N ARG A 308 27.42 10.29 -1.83
CA ARG A 308 28.81 10.27 -2.33
C ARG A 308 28.96 11.15 -3.58
N ALA A 309 28.04 11.06 -4.54
CA ALA A 309 28.02 11.92 -5.70
C ALA A 309 27.86 13.41 -5.33
N MET A 310 26.95 13.70 -4.40
CA MET A 310 26.68 15.06 -3.93
C MET A 310 27.90 15.69 -3.24
N ARG A 311 28.67 14.90 -2.48
CA ARG A 311 29.94 15.33 -1.92
C ARG A 311 30.94 15.67 -3.01
N HIS A 312 31.07 14.83 -4.04
CA HIS A 312 31.94 15.12 -5.18
C HIS A 312 31.48 16.35 -5.95
N ALA A 313 30.18 16.60 -6.08
CA ALA A 313 29.64 17.84 -6.64
C ALA A 313 30.07 19.08 -5.82
N GLN A 314 30.06 18.95 -4.48
CA GLN A 314 30.53 20.02 -3.61
C GLN A 314 32.07 20.27 -3.77
N LEU A 315 32.88 19.21 -3.91
CA LEU A 315 34.32 19.33 -4.18
C LEU A 315 34.60 20.06 -5.49
N LEU A 316 33.72 19.96 -6.48
CA LEU A 316 33.77 20.73 -7.72
C LEU A 316 33.22 22.16 -7.58
N GLY A 317 32.86 22.60 -6.37
CA GLY A 317 32.34 23.94 -6.12
C GLY A 317 30.89 24.18 -6.53
N ALA A 318 30.11 23.14 -6.82
CA ALA A 318 28.70 23.28 -7.14
C ALA A 318 27.94 23.92 -5.95
N ARG A 319 27.30 25.08 -6.15
CA ARG A 319 26.54 25.79 -5.10
C ARG A 319 25.08 25.36 -5.01
N ASP A 320 24.53 24.87 -6.11
CA ASP A 320 23.16 24.40 -6.24
C ASP A 320 23.12 22.88 -6.49
N PRO A 321 21.98 22.20 -6.27
CA PRO A 321 21.83 20.81 -6.66
C PRO A 321 22.26 20.56 -8.11
N LEU A 322 23.10 19.54 -8.33
CA LEU A 322 23.72 19.26 -9.61
C LEU A 322 23.14 18.03 -10.29
N MET A 323 22.91 16.95 -9.55
CA MET A 323 22.60 15.63 -10.10
C MET A 323 21.37 15.64 -11.02
N PHE A 324 20.29 16.30 -10.60
CA PHE A 324 19.06 16.39 -11.41
C PHE A 324 19.26 17.16 -12.73
N LYS A 325 20.21 18.10 -12.79
CA LYS A 325 20.54 18.86 -14.02
C LYS A 325 21.21 17.99 -15.07
N LEU A 326 21.89 16.93 -14.66
CA LEU A 326 22.59 15.99 -15.54
C LEU A 326 21.65 14.87 -16.05
N LEU A 327 20.50 14.66 -15.40
CA LEU A 327 19.56 13.60 -15.75
C LEU A 327 19.09 13.62 -17.23
N PRO A 328 18.76 14.77 -17.86
CA PRO A 328 18.35 14.78 -19.27
C PRO A 328 19.43 14.21 -20.20
N THR A 329 20.70 14.37 -19.87
CA THR A 329 21.81 13.76 -20.63
C THR A 329 21.76 12.24 -20.49
N LEU A 330 21.58 11.71 -19.29
CA LEU A 330 21.46 10.28 -19.07
C LEU A 330 20.25 9.69 -19.81
N VAL A 331 19.10 10.34 -19.74
CA VAL A 331 17.88 9.91 -20.45
C VAL A 331 18.09 9.88 -21.95
N ARG A 332 18.77 10.86 -22.52
CA ARG A 332 19.14 10.90 -23.95
C ARG A 332 20.05 9.73 -24.35
N GLU A 333 21.05 9.41 -23.53
CA GLU A 333 22.04 8.37 -23.84
C GLU A 333 21.48 6.95 -23.66
N MET A 334 20.65 6.70 -22.64
CA MET A 334 20.20 5.36 -22.25
C MET A 334 18.69 5.13 -22.36
N GLY A 335 17.88 6.17 -22.48
CA GLY A 335 16.41 6.06 -22.48
C GLY A 335 15.84 5.27 -23.67
N GLN A 336 16.55 5.19 -24.80
CA GLN A 336 16.14 4.36 -25.94
C GLN A 336 16.23 2.86 -25.62
N ALA A 337 17.27 2.46 -24.89
CA ALA A 337 17.47 1.07 -24.47
C ALA A 337 16.62 0.71 -23.25
N TYR A 338 16.34 1.69 -22.40
CA TYR A 338 15.64 1.53 -21.12
C TYR A 338 14.52 2.55 -20.96
N PRO A 339 13.32 2.25 -21.51
CA PRO A 339 12.18 3.18 -21.49
C PRO A 339 11.69 3.56 -20.08
N GLU A 340 12.03 2.79 -19.05
CA GLU A 340 11.74 3.10 -17.66
C GLU A 340 12.40 4.40 -17.20
N LEU A 341 13.59 4.77 -17.70
CA LEU A 341 14.21 6.06 -17.42
C LEU A 341 13.36 7.23 -17.92
N VAL A 342 12.80 7.09 -19.11
CA VAL A 342 11.94 8.13 -19.70
C VAL A 342 10.65 8.27 -18.90
N ARG A 343 10.02 7.14 -18.54
CA ARG A 343 8.78 7.15 -17.75
C ARG A 343 8.97 7.73 -16.35
N ALA A 344 10.10 7.48 -15.73
CA ALA A 344 10.40 7.90 -14.37
C ALA A 344 11.19 9.22 -14.30
N GLU A 345 11.44 9.92 -15.41
CA GLU A 345 12.32 11.11 -15.47
C GLU A 345 11.92 12.16 -14.43
N ALA A 346 10.64 12.49 -14.33
CA ALA A 346 10.14 13.46 -13.35
C ALA A 346 10.40 13.01 -11.90
N LEU A 347 10.09 11.74 -11.58
CA LEU A 347 10.34 11.16 -10.25
C LEU A 347 11.83 11.17 -9.90
N ILE A 348 12.68 10.76 -10.84
CA ILE A 348 14.12 10.73 -10.66
C ILE A 348 14.64 12.15 -10.40
N SER A 349 14.22 13.12 -11.24
CA SER A 349 14.64 14.52 -11.12
C SER A 349 14.28 15.12 -9.77
N GLU A 350 13.02 14.94 -9.33
CA GLU A 350 12.55 15.44 -8.04
C GLU A 350 13.27 14.78 -6.87
N THR A 351 13.45 13.46 -6.90
CA THR A 351 14.15 12.72 -5.85
C THR A 351 15.61 13.15 -5.71
N LEU A 352 16.33 13.27 -6.84
CA LEU A 352 17.72 13.72 -6.84
C LEU A 352 17.84 15.15 -6.29
N LYS A 353 17.01 16.07 -6.78
CA LYS A 353 17.00 17.47 -6.34
C LYS A 353 16.70 17.60 -4.83
N LEU A 354 15.72 16.85 -4.36
CA LEU A 354 15.29 16.88 -2.96
C LEU A 354 16.38 16.37 -2.02
N GLU A 355 16.90 15.16 -2.27
CA GLU A 355 17.92 14.55 -1.43
C GLU A 355 19.19 15.39 -1.42
N GLU A 356 19.59 15.97 -2.58
CA GLU A 356 20.75 16.85 -2.67
C GLU A 356 20.55 18.15 -1.89
N THR A 357 19.38 18.77 -2.00
CA THR A 357 19.06 20.01 -1.26
C THR A 357 19.14 19.81 0.25
N ARG A 358 18.57 18.69 0.74
CA ARG A 358 18.60 18.34 2.17
C ARG A 358 20.01 18.01 2.65
N PHE A 359 20.70 17.17 1.89
CA PHE A 359 22.01 16.68 2.27
C PHE A 359 23.06 17.78 2.30
N ARG A 360 22.96 18.79 1.45
CA ARG A 360 23.92 19.93 1.43
C ARG A 360 24.02 20.62 2.79
N LYS A 361 22.90 20.88 3.45
CA LYS A 361 22.89 21.48 4.81
C LYS A 361 23.61 20.58 5.82
N THR A 362 23.33 19.28 5.76
CA THR A 362 23.99 18.28 6.61
C THR A 362 25.47 18.16 6.29
N LEU A 363 25.82 18.16 5.00
CA LEU A 363 27.21 18.04 4.52
C LEU A 363 28.08 19.23 4.93
N GLU A 364 27.62 20.45 4.74
CA GLU A 364 28.34 21.68 5.14
C GLU A 364 28.60 21.65 6.66
N ARG A 365 27.56 21.34 7.45
CA ARG A 365 27.70 21.26 8.89
C ARG A 365 28.63 20.12 9.32
N GLY A 366 28.46 18.94 8.73
CA GLY A 366 29.24 17.74 9.04
C GLY A 366 30.72 17.91 8.69
N LEU A 367 31.04 18.47 7.52
CA LEU A 367 32.42 18.75 7.10
C LEU A 367 33.09 19.82 7.97
N GLY A 368 32.35 20.86 8.39
CA GLY A 368 32.84 21.84 9.35
C GLY A 368 33.24 21.18 10.68
N LEU A 369 32.33 20.38 11.27
CA LEU A 369 32.58 19.66 12.51
C LEU A 369 33.72 18.63 12.38
N LEU A 370 33.81 17.94 11.23
CA LEU A 370 34.90 17.01 10.95
C LEU A 370 36.24 17.74 10.84
N SER A 371 36.26 18.89 10.17
CA SER A 371 37.47 19.74 10.08
C SER A 371 37.94 20.18 11.45
N ASP A 372 37.03 20.64 12.31
CA ASP A 372 37.35 21.04 13.69
C ASP A 372 37.90 19.86 14.51
N ALA A 373 37.21 18.70 14.42
CA ALA A 373 37.61 17.48 15.13
C ALA A 373 38.96 16.92 14.68
N THR A 374 39.36 17.17 13.44
CA THR A 374 40.60 16.67 12.85
C THR A 374 41.69 17.73 12.64
N SER A 375 41.48 18.95 13.21
CA SER A 375 42.42 20.07 13.06
C SER A 375 43.82 19.80 13.60
N THR A 376 43.92 18.91 14.59
CA THR A 376 45.16 18.50 15.24
C THR A 376 45.72 17.18 14.71
N LEU A 377 45.00 16.50 13.82
CA LEU A 377 45.42 15.21 13.27
C LEU A 377 46.27 15.37 12.03
N SER A 378 47.30 14.51 11.92
CA SER A 378 48.25 14.44 10.83
C SER A 378 48.06 13.17 10.00
N LYS A 379 48.74 13.07 8.88
CA LYS A 379 48.79 11.84 8.06
C LYS A 379 49.22 10.63 8.88
N GLY A 380 48.40 9.56 8.84
CA GLY A 380 48.58 8.32 9.57
C GLY A 380 47.89 8.27 10.95
N ASP A 381 47.39 9.40 11.44
CA ASP A 381 46.63 9.46 12.67
C ASP A 381 45.22 8.85 12.48
N MET A 382 44.53 8.64 13.62
CA MET A 382 43.18 8.03 13.64
C MET A 382 42.19 8.98 14.32
N LEU A 383 41.04 9.22 13.68
CA LEU A 383 39.89 9.88 14.29
C LEU A 383 39.23 8.88 15.24
N ASP A 384 38.95 9.30 16.48
CA ASP A 384 38.32 8.43 17.46
C ASP A 384 36.88 8.08 17.10
N GLY A 385 36.46 6.85 17.51
CA GLY A 385 35.16 6.30 17.13
C GLY A 385 33.98 7.01 17.77
N GLU A 386 34.12 7.62 18.96
CA GLU A 386 33.07 8.40 19.62
C GLU A 386 32.75 9.69 18.84
N THR A 387 33.78 10.36 18.35
CA THR A 387 33.62 11.56 17.50
C THR A 387 33.00 11.19 16.17
N ALA A 388 33.39 10.08 15.53
CA ALA A 388 32.78 9.58 14.31
C ALA A 388 31.30 9.20 14.54
N PHE A 389 30.98 8.56 15.68
CA PHE A 389 29.62 8.22 16.07
C PHE A 389 28.78 9.48 16.34
N LYS A 390 29.31 10.48 17.00
CA LYS A 390 28.58 11.75 17.22
C LYS A 390 28.27 12.48 15.92
N LEU A 391 29.16 12.44 14.94
CA LEU A 391 28.91 12.97 13.60
C LEU A 391 27.76 12.22 12.91
N TYR A 392 27.71 10.90 13.07
CA TYR A 392 26.66 10.06 12.52
C TYR A 392 25.30 10.26 13.23
N ASP A 393 25.26 10.07 14.54
CA ASP A 393 24.04 10.03 15.33
C ASP A 393 23.37 11.40 15.51
N THR A 394 24.20 12.40 15.91
CA THR A 394 23.67 13.72 16.27
C THR A 394 23.52 14.64 15.04
N TYR A 395 24.41 14.50 14.07
CA TYR A 395 24.47 15.43 12.94
C TYR A 395 24.08 14.77 11.61
N GLY A 396 23.77 13.48 11.59
CA GLY A 396 23.35 12.74 10.39
C GLY A 396 24.44 12.64 9.32
N PHE A 397 25.72 12.77 9.71
CA PHE A 397 26.87 12.70 8.79
C PHE A 397 27.39 11.26 8.75
N PRO A 398 27.14 10.49 7.67
CA PRO A 398 27.44 9.06 7.62
C PRO A 398 28.91 8.72 7.80
N LEU A 399 29.18 7.56 8.40
CA LEU A 399 30.53 7.06 8.68
C LEU A 399 31.39 6.91 7.43
N ASP A 400 30.81 6.37 6.36
CA ASP A 400 31.49 6.21 5.08
C ASP A 400 31.91 7.54 4.43
N LEU A 401 31.11 8.58 4.62
CA LEU A 401 31.49 9.94 4.19
C LEU A 401 32.57 10.53 5.08
N THR A 402 32.58 10.21 6.36
CA THR A 402 33.68 10.57 7.27
C THR A 402 34.98 9.93 6.79
N GLN A 403 34.96 8.61 6.51
CA GLN A 403 36.11 7.88 5.98
C GLN A 403 36.59 8.44 4.63
N ASP A 404 35.65 8.67 3.70
CA ASP A 404 35.98 9.21 2.37
C ASP A 404 36.51 10.65 2.43
N ALA A 405 35.99 11.48 3.35
CA ALA A 405 36.52 12.83 3.58
C ALA A 405 37.94 12.82 4.13
N LEU A 406 38.29 11.84 4.94
CA LEU A 406 39.61 11.73 5.57
C LEU A 406 40.63 11.01 4.68
N ARG A 407 40.19 10.25 3.68
CA ARG A 407 41.06 9.49 2.77
C ARG A 407 42.11 10.39 2.08
N ALA A 408 41.70 11.56 1.58
CA ALA A 408 42.64 12.50 0.94
C ALA A 408 43.71 13.06 1.87
N ARG A 409 43.45 13.03 3.20
CA ARG A 409 44.38 13.44 4.25
C ARG A 409 45.14 12.26 4.84
N GLU A 410 44.90 11.04 4.37
CA GLU A 410 45.47 9.79 4.88
C GLU A 410 45.25 9.61 6.42
N ILE A 411 44.08 10.05 6.92
CA ILE A 411 43.66 9.88 8.32
C ILE A 411 42.68 8.71 8.35
N ASN A 412 42.88 7.80 9.30
CA ASN A 412 42.02 6.64 9.52
C ASN A 412 40.87 6.95 10.49
N VAL A 413 39.86 6.07 10.58
CA VAL A 413 38.75 6.16 11.54
C VAL A 413 38.72 4.91 12.38
N ASP A 414 38.56 5.06 13.70
CA ASP A 414 38.40 3.95 14.65
C ASP A 414 36.99 3.34 14.52
N LEU A 415 36.92 2.27 13.71
CA LEU A 415 35.66 1.56 13.44
C LEU A 415 35.20 0.75 14.65
N SER A 416 36.11 0.27 15.48
CA SER A 416 35.77 -0.48 16.69
C SER A 416 35.08 0.44 17.72
N GLY A 417 35.69 1.60 17.99
CA GLY A 417 35.11 2.59 18.91
C GLY A 417 33.77 3.15 18.38
N PHE A 418 33.61 3.29 17.07
CA PHE A 418 32.33 3.67 16.47
C PHE A 418 31.25 2.61 16.72
N THR A 419 31.57 1.33 16.52
CA THR A 419 30.65 0.20 16.75
C THR A 419 30.25 0.12 18.21
N ASP A 420 31.19 0.24 19.12
CA ASP A 420 30.95 0.22 20.59
C ASP A 420 30.03 1.37 21.03
N ALA A 421 30.22 2.56 20.47
CA ALA A 421 29.34 3.72 20.70
C ALA A 421 27.91 3.49 20.20
N MET A 422 27.77 2.91 19.01
CA MET A 422 26.50 2.52 18.41
C MET A 422 25.74 1.51 19.29
N GLU A 423 26.43 0.48 19.79
CA GLU A 423 25.82 -0.54 20.66
C GLU A 423 25.39 0.03 22.02
N ARG A 424 26.16 0.94 22.59
CA ARG A 424 25.77 1.64 23.86
C ARG A 424 24.50 2.44 23.66
N GLN A 425 24.39 3.20 22.58
CA GLN A 425 23.18 3.99 22.30
C GLN A 425 21.95 3.09 22.11
N LYS A 426 22.10 2.00 21.34
CA LYS A 426 21.03 1.00 21.20
C LYS A 426 20.58 0.42 22.54
N ALA A 427 21.52 0.15 23.45
CA ALA A 427 21.21 -0.34 24.78
C ALA A 427 20.49 0.69 25.67
N GLU A 428 20.82 1.98 25.55
CA GLU A 428 20.12 3.06 26.25
C GLU A 428 18.69 3.28 25.71
N ALA A 429 18.52 3.25 24.41
CA ALA A 429 17.21 3.31 23.77
C ALA A 429 16.28 2.17 24.23
N ARG A 430 16.81 0.95 24.41
CA ARG A 430 16.06 -0.19 24.99
C ARG A 430 15.58 0.07 26.42
N LYS A 431 16.41 0.70 27.26
CA LYS A 431 16.06 0.99 28.66
C LYS A 431 14.95 2.04 28.79
N SER A 432 14.89 3.00 27.90
CA SER A 432 13.90 4.07 27.93
C SER A 432 12.49 3.60 27.48
N TRP A 433 12.40 2.47 26.79
CA TRP A 433 11.14 1.93 26.21
C TRP A 433 10.40 0.92 27.10
N ALA A 434 11.01 0.44 28.16
CA ALA A 434 10.50 -0.64 29.04
C ALA A 434 9.34 -0.25 29.98
N GLY A 435 8.51 0.73 29.66
CA GLY A 435 7.60 1.43 30.59
C GLY A 435 6.09 1.27 30.43
N SER A 436 5.50 0.37 29.60
CA SER A 436 4.04 0.19 29.53
C SER A 436 3.61 -1.27 29.38
N GLY A 437 2.57 -1.65 30.09
CA GLY A 437 2.14 -3.02 30.44
C GLY A 437 1.62 -3.98 29.35
N GLU A 438 1.80 -3.73 28.06
CA GLU A 438 1.66 -4.70 26.96
C GLU A 438 3.01 -5.33 26.57
N ALA A 439 3.95 -5.23 27.44
CA ALA A 439 5.40 -5.28 27.23
C ALA A 439 5.98 -6.62 26.72
N GLN A 440 5.34 -7.76 26.88
CA GLN A 440 5.97 -9.03 26.49
C GLN A 440 5.79 -9.35 24.98
N THR A 441 4.67 -8.99 24.41
CA THR A 441 4.41 -9.24 22.99
C THR A 441 5.09 -8.21 22.10
N GLU A 442 5.27 -6.98 22.57
CA GLU A 442 5.97 -5.93 21.82
C GLU A 442 7.50 -6.11 21.84
N THR A 443 8.05 -6.67 22.91
CA THR A 443 9.50 -6.90 23.06
C THR A 443 10.05 -7.82 21.99
N ILE A 444 9.31 -8.89 21.62
CA ILE A 444 9.76 -9.83 20.59
C ILE A 444 9.91 -9.15 19.22
N TRP A 445 8.98 -8.23 18.85
CA TRP A 445 9.05 -7.53 17.58
C TRP A 445 10.22 -6.56 17.51
N PHE A 446 10.55 -5.95 18.63
CA PHE A 446 11.72 -5.09 18.74
C PHE A 446 13.03 -5.88 18.58
N GLU A 447 13.16 -7.03 19.26
CA GLU A 447 14.32 -7.92 19.12
C GLU A 447 14.48 -8.45 17.70
N LEU A 448 13.36 -8.83 17.05
CA LEU A 448 13.38 -9.29 15.67
C LEU A 448 13.77 -8.18 14.70
N LYS A 449 13.30 -6.94 14.92
CA LYS A 449 13.71 -5.79 14.13
C LYS A 449 15.20 -5.48 14.27
N GLU A 450 15.74 -5.52 15.50
CA GLU A 450 17.18 -5.34 15.70
C GLU A 450 18.02 -6.39 14.99
N LYS A 451 17.52 -7.63 14.98
CA LYS A 451 18.24 -8.76 14.39
C LYS A 451 18.20 -8.75 12.87
N PHE A 452 17.08 -8.37 12.25
CA PHE A 452 16.83 -8.55 10.82
C PHE A 452 16.64 -7.24 10.06
N GLY A 453 16.50 -6.10 10.74
CA GLY A 453 16.14 -4.83 10.12
C GLY A 453 14.65 -4.71 9.81
N ALA A 454 14.27 -3.65 9.07
CA ALA A 454 12.91 -3.44 8.62
C ALA A 454 12.57 -4.36 7.45
N THR A 455 11.31 -4.78 7.35
CA THR A 455 10.79 -5.49 6.17
C THR A 455 10.64 -4.50 5.01
N GLU A 456 11.15 -4.84 3.83
CA GLU A 456 10.97 -4.01 2.65
C GLU A 456 9.60 -4.24 2.02
N PHE A 457 8.86 -3.15 1.79
CA PHE A 457 7.53 -3.21 1.19
C PHE A 457 7.59 -3.02 -0.33
N LEU A 458 7.18 -4.05 -1.07
CA LEU A 458 7.14 -4.08 -2.54
C LEU A 458 5.73 -3.86 -3.11
N GLY A 459 4.70 -3.81 -2.25
CA GLY A 459 3.29 -3.90 -2.63
C GLY A 459 2.70 -2.66 -3.31
N TYR A 460 3.48 -1.61 -3.55
CA TYR A 460 3.05 -0.51 -4.41
C TYR A 460 3.01 -0.94 -5.89
N ASP A 461 3.99 -1.75 -6.32
CA ASP A 461 4.19 -2.12 -7.72
C ASP A 461 3.79 -3.56 -8.03
N THR A 462 3.87 -4.47 -7.06
CA THR A 462 3.60 -5.90 -7.26
C THR A 462 2.69 -6.48 -6.18
N GLU A 463 1.95 -7.52 -6.53
CA GLU A 463 1.12 -8.31 -5.62
C GLU A 463 1.71 -9.71 -5.38
N GLU A 464 2.80 -10.03 -6.07
CA GLU A 464 3.56 -11.25 -5.87
C GLU A 464 5.05 -10.94 -5.78
N ALA A 465 5.73 -11.55 -4.82
CA ALA A 465 7.18 -11.46 -4.65
C ALA A 465 7.72 -12.68 -3.91
N GLU A 466 9.00 -12.98 -4.12
CA GLU A 466 9.72 -13.92 -3.28
C GLU A 466 10.28 -13.19 -2.04
N GLY A 467 10.30 -13.89 -0.90
CA GLY A 467 10.89 -13.42 0.35
C GLY A 467 11.54 -14.55 1.11
N ALA A 468 12.50 -14.23 2.00
CA ALA A 468 13.08 -15.18 2.94
C ALA A 468 12.35 -15.08 4.29
N VAL A 469 11.96 -16.21 4.85
CA VAL A 469 11.36 -16.29 6.19
C VAL A 469 12.43 -16.00 7.23
N GLN A 470 12.37 -14.83 7.85
CA GLN A 470 13.34 -14.40 8.86
C GLN A 470 13.00 -14.88 10.26
N ALA A 471 11.70 -14.88 10.59
CA ALA A 471 11.24 -15.39 11.87
C ALA A 471 9.83 -15.96 11.78
N ILE A 472 9.57 -16.96 12.61
CA ILE A 472 8.25 -17.54 12.85
C ILE A 472 7.97 -17.38 14.35
N VAL A 473 6.83 -16.76 14.68
CA VAL A 473 6.38 -16.60 16.07
C VAL A 473 5.11 -17.41 16.25
N LYS A 474 5.10 -18.26 17.29
CA LYS A 474 3.95 -19.07 17.70
C LYS A 474 3.73 -18.89 19.19
N ASP A 475 2.52 -18.60 19.60
CA ASP A 475 2.15 -18.37 21.01
C ASP A 475 3.08 -17.34 21.72
N GLY A 476 3.46 -16.27 20.98
CA GLY A 476 4.32 -15.20 21.49
C GLY A 476 5.80 -15.58 21.63
N LYS A 477 6.24 -16.72 21.06
CA LYS A 477 7.64 -17.18 21.10
C LYS A 477 8.17 -17.42 19.68
N SER A 478 9.43 -17.05 19.47
CA SER A 478 10.13 -17.39 18.24
C SER A 478 10.39 -18.89 18.19
N VAL A 479 10.10 -19.50 17.02
CA VAL A 479 10.32 -20.92 16.76
C VAL A 479 11.03 -21.10 15.42
N ASP A 480 11.78 -22.19 15.25
CA ASP A 480 12.53 -22.47 14.02
C ASP A 480 11.64 -23.01 12.91
N SER A 481 10.48 -23.61 13.26
CA SER A 481 9.56 -24.16 12.27
C SER A 481 8.13 -24.22 12.77
N ALA A 482 7.17 -24.29 11.84
CA ALA A 482 5.76 -24.47 12.10
C ALA A 482 5.16 -25.48 11.10
N SER A 483 4.23 -26.31 11.59
CA SER A 483 3.64 -27.41 10.82
C SER A 483 2.15 -27.19 10.57
N GLU A 484 1.57 -28.02 9.71
CA GLU A 484 0.14 -28.00 9.39
C GLU A 484 -0.75 -27.88 10.61
N GLY A 485 -1.71 -26.97 10.58
CA GLY A 485 -2.64 -26.65 11.67
C GLY A 485 -2.18 -25.52 12.59
N ASP A 486 -0.89 -25.16 12.57
CA ASP A 486 -0.36 -24.10 13.42
C ASP A 486 -0.83 -22.71 12.97
N THR A 487 -1.20 -21.88 13.95
CA THR A 487 -1.40 -20.44 13.78
C THR A 487 -0.09 -19.74 14.08
N VAL A 488 0.38 -18.92 13.16
CA VAL A 488 1.71 -18.32 13.19
C VAL A 488 1.69 -16.84 12.81
N GLN A 489 2.72 -16.16 13.22
CA GLN A 489 3.09 -14.80 12.80
C GLN A 489 4.45 -14.89 12.12
N ILE A 490 4.52 -14.45 10.87
CA ILE A 490 5.70 -14.61 10.02
C ILE A 490 6.31 -13.26 9.71
N VAL A 491 7.60 -13.13 9.87
CA VAL A 491 8.41 -11.98 9.43
C VAL A 491 9.27 -12.42 8.27
N VAL A 492 9.26 -11.65 7.20
CA VAL A 492 10.06 -11.84 5.99
C VAL A 492 10.92 -10.61 5.72
N ASN A 493 12.01 -10.77 4.95
CA ASN A 493 12.88 -9.65 4.59
C ASN A 493 12.21 -8.62 3.67
N GLN A 494 11.31 -9.08 2.79
CA GLN A 494 10.57 -8.24 1.85
C GLN A 494 9.19 -8.82 1.60
N THR A 495 8.18 -7.95 1.33
CA THR A 495 6.80 -8.40 1.19
C THR A 495 6.00 -7.53 0.23
N PRO A 496 5.10 -8.11 -0.60
CA PRO A 496 4.10 -7.37 -1.34
C PRO A 496 2.84 -7.05 -0.50
N PHE A 497 2.72 -7.64 0.71
CA PHE A 497 1.56 -7.46 1.57
C PHE A 497 1.60 -6.12 2.29
N TYR A 498 0.52 -5.35 2.19
CA TYR A 498 0.35 -4.11 2.95
C TYR A 498 0.03 -4.43 4.40
N GLY A 499 0.78 -3.86 5.33
CA GLY A 499 0.48 -3.92 6.76
C GLY A 499 -0.47 -2.80 7.17
N GLU A 500 -1.46 -3.12 8.00
CA GLU A 500 -2.46 -2.17 8.49
C GLU A 500 -1.83 -0.85 8.96
N SER A 501 -2.26 0.26 8.37
CA SER A 501 -1.75 1.61 8.65
C SER A 501 -2.66 2.66 8.03
N GLY A 502 -2.74 3.86 8.64
CA GLY A 502 -3.46 5.00 8.08
C GLY A 502 -4.95 4.75 7.82
N GLY A 503 -5.56 3.81 8.54
CA GLY A 503 -6.96 3.40 8.38
C GLY A 503 -7.20 2.36 7.29
N GLN A 504 -6.20 2.00 6.47
CA GLN A 504 -6.31 0.89 5.53
C GLN A 504 -6.00 -0.43 6.24
N MET A 505 -6.89 -1.41 6.13
CA MET A 505 -6.71 -2.76 6.66
C MET A 505 -5.55 -3.48 5.98
N GLY A 506 -4.94 -4.42 6.72
CA GLY A 506 -3.92 -5.31 6.20
C GLY A 506 -4.44 -6.23 5.10
N ASP A 507 -3.51 -6.68 4.27
CA ASP A 507 -3.83 -7.63 3.21
C ASP A 507 -4.02 -9.05 3.73
N ALA A 508 -4.66 -9.85 2.90
CA ALA A 508 -4.73 -11.30 3.00
C ALA A 508 -4.13 -11.95 1.76
N GLY A 509 -3.83 -13.24 1.82
CA GLY A 509 -3.27 -13.98 0.68
C GLY A 509 -2.61 -15.27 1.13
N VAL A 510 -1.54 -15.67 0.42
CA VAL A 510 -0.87 -16.96 0.63
C VAL A 510 0.64 -16.80 0.61
N ILE A 511 1.32 -17.52 1.49
CA ILE A 511 2.76 -17.72 1.48
C ILE A 511 3.03 -19.21 1.18
N VAL A 512 3.84 -19.46 0.16
CA VAL A 512 4.25 -20.83 -0.23
C VAL A 512 5.77 -20.95 -0.12
N ALA A 513 6.25 -21.93 0.64
CA ALA A 513 7.67 -22.24 0.80
C ALA A 513 7.88 -23.75 0.67
N GLY A 514 8.43 -24.19 -0.47
CA GLY A 514 8.55 -25.61 -0.78
C GLY A 514 7.21 -26.35 -0.72
N SER A 515 7.04 -27.28 0.22
CA SER A 515 5.77 -27.98 0.46
C SER A 515 4.83 -27.26 1.44
N ALA A 516 5.33 -26.25 2.11
CA ALA A 516 4.53 -25.49 3.07
C ALA A 516 3.65 -24.46 2.37
N LYS A 517 2.38 -24.42 2.78
CA LYS A 517 1.43 -23.39 2.38
C LYS A 517 0.82 -22.76 3.62
N VAL A 518 0.88 -21.43 3.70
CA VAL A 518 0.30 -20.65 4.81
C VAL A 518 -0.74 -19.69 4.25
N GLU A 519 -1.95 -19.76 4.75
CA GLU A 519 -2.99 -18.78 4.47
C GLU A 519 -2.84 -17.59 5.41
N ILE A 520 -2.65 -16.40 4.84
CA ILE A 520 -2.49 -15.14 5.57
C ILE A 520 -3.86 -14.45 5.62
N SER A 521 -4.30 -14.16 6.82
CA SER A 521 -5.59 -13.50 7.10
C SER A 521 -5.45 -12.00 7.35
N ASP A 522 -4.28 -11.54 7.80
CA ASP A 522 -4.00 -10.14 8.13
C ASP A 522 -2.51 -9.86 8.13
N VAL A 523 -2.13 -8.61 7.91
CA VAL A 523 -0.75 -8.14 8.05
C VAL A 523 -0.73 -6.84 8.82
N GLN A 524 0.10 -6.77 9.85
CA GLN A 524 0.23 -5.60 10.72
C GLN A 524 1.66 -5.07 10.74
N LYS A 525 1.80 -3.76 10.89
CA LYS A 525 3.10 -3.14 11.13
C LYS A 525 3.41 -3.16 12.62
N LYS A 526 4.57 -3.71 12.99
CA LYS A 526 5.07 -3.76 14.36
C LYS A 526 6.49 -3.17 14.42
N GLY A 527 6.90 -2.65 15.58
CA GLY A 527 8.28 -2.24 15.85
C GLY A 527 8.88 -1.29 14.80
N GLU A 528 8.14 -0.29 14.34
CA GLU A 528 8.61 0.71 13.36
C GLU A 528 9.21 0.14 12.07
N GLY A 529 8.49 -0.75 11.37
CA GLY A 529 8.90 -1.20 10.04
C GLY A 529 8.93 -2.70 9.81
N LEU A 530 8.59 -3.55 10.80
CA LEU A 530 8.33 -4.96 10.56
C LEU A 530 6.90 -5.15 10.04
N PHE A 531 6.78 -5.93 8.96
CA PHE A 531 5.49 -6.42 8.47
C PHE A 531 5.30 -7.83 9.00
N VAL A 532 4.34 -7.99 9.89
CA VAL A 532 4.03 -9.26 10.57
C VAL A 532 2.81 -9.88 9.91
N HIS A 533 2.99 -11.04 9.28
CA HIS A 533 1.95 -11.77 8.55
C HIS A 533 1.27 -12.77 9.49
N TYR A 534 0.00 -12.56 9.78
CA TYR A 534 -0.81 -13.45 10.63
C TYR A 534 -1.48 -14.50 9.76
N GLY A 535 -1.22 -15.76 10.04
CA GLY A 535 -1.75 -16.83 9.19
C GLY A 535 -1.77 -18.19 9.86
N ARG A 536 -2.25 -19.17 9.07
CA ARG A 536 -2.33 -20.57 9.47
C ARG A 536 -1.63 -21.45 8.43
N VAL A 537 -0.78 -22.36 8.89
CA VAL A 537 -0.18 -23.37 8.04
C VAL A 537 -1.25 -24.39 7.64
N VAL A 538 -1.58 -24.42 6.35
CA VAL A 538 -2.63 -25.33 5.81
C VAL A 538 -2.06 -26.61 5.24
N SER A 539 -0.77 -26.64 4.91
CA SER A 539 -0.06 -27.87 4.54
C SER A 539 1.45 -27.73 4.71
N GLY A 540 2.16 -28.83 4.90
CA GLY A 540 3.59 -28.89 4.99
C GLY A 540 4.20 -28.34 6.29
N THR A 541 5.49 -28.01 6.23
CA THR A 541 6.23 -27.40 7.35
C THR A 541 7.03 -26.23 6.87
N LEU A 542 6.76 -25.06 7.42
CA LEU A 542 7.49 -23.82 7.18
C LEU A 542 8.68 -23.73 8.13
N LYS A 543 9.84 -23.32 7.64
CA LYS A 543 11.05 -23.12 8.45
C LYS A 543 11.64 -21.74 8.29
N VAL A 544 12.36 -21.29 9.32
CA VAL A 544 13.18 -20.08 9.23
C VAL A 544 14.26 -20.29 8.16
N ASN A 545 14.53 -19.27 7.38
CA ASN A 545 15.38 -19.20 6.18
C ASN A 545 14.81 -19.88 4.93
N ASP A 546 13.58 -20.41 4.97
CA ASP A 546 12.95 -20.87 3.73
C ASP A 546 12.75 -19.69 2.77
N ALA A 547 13.04 -19.93 1.50
CA ALA A 547 12.61 -19.05 0.42
C ALA A 547 11.12 -19.29 0.16
N ALA A 548 10.34 -18.23 0.13
CA ALA A 548 8.90 -18.29 0.04
C ALA A 548 8.36 -17.36 -1.05
N VAL A 549 7.36 -17.81 -1.78
CA VAL A 549 6.56 -16.98 -2.69
C VAL A 549 5.38 -16.41 -1.90
N LEU A 550 5.27 -15.09 -1.90
CA LEU A 550 4.23 -14.33 -1.24
C LEU A 550 3.26 -13.80 -2.29
N THR A 551 2.00 -14.21 -2.23
CA THR A 551 0.97 -13.81 -3.19
C THR A 551 -0.20 -13.17 -2.45
N VAL A 552 -0.47 -11.90 -2.73
CA VAL A 552 -1.59 -11.13 -2.16
C VAL A 552 -2.90 -11.55 -2.83
N ASP A 553 -3.99 -11.57 -2.09
CA ASP A 553 -5.34 -11.69 -2.65
C ASP A 553 -5.64 -10.47 -3.51
N HIS A 554 -5.58 -10.66 -4.83
CA HIS A 554 -5.78 -9.63 -5.83
C HIS A 554 -7.16 -8.96 -5.72
N ALA A 555 -8.22 -9.75 -5.52
CA ALA A 555 -9.57 -9.24 -5.46
C ALA A 555 -9.76 -8.34 -4.23
N ARG A 556 -9.32 -8.81 -3.07
CA ARG A 556 -9.34 -8.04 -1.82
C ARG A 556 -8.49 -6.76 -1.91
N ARG A 557 -7.28 -6.84 -2.43
CA ARG A 557 -6.38 -5.69 -2.65
C ARG A 557 -7.01 -4.67 -3.61
N GLY A 558 -7.67 -5.13 -4.67
CA GLY A 558 -8.39 -4.27 -5.62
C GLY A 558 -9.50 -3.47 -4.92
N GLN A 559 -10.29 -4.12 -4.06
CA GLN A 559 -11.33 -3.47 -3.27
C GLN A 559 -10.76 -2.44 -2.28
N LEU A 560 -9.68 -2.79 -1.56
CA LEU A 560 -8.99 -1.86 -0.66
C LEU A 560 -8.46 -0.63 -1.39
N ARG A 561 -7.81 -0.80 -2.54
CA ARG A 561 -7.31 0.30 -3.39
C ARG A 561 -8.44 1.21 -3.86
N ALA A 562 -9.57 0.62 -4.31
CA ALA A 562 -10.74 1.38 -4.76
C ALA A 562 -11.33 2.21 -3.61
N ASN A 563 -11.56 1.59 -2.45
CA ASN A 563 -12.08 2.28 -1.27
C ASN A 563 -11.12 3.34 -0.74
N HIS A 564 -9.81 3.09 -0.75
CA HIS A 564 -8.84 4.08 -0.29
C HIS A 564 -8.78 5.29 -1.22
N SER A 565 -8.72 5.04 -2.53
CA SER A 565 -8.72 6.13 -3.52
C SER A 565 -10.02 6.94 -3.49
N ALA A 566 -11.18 6.27 -3.33
CA ALA A 566 -12.46 6.94 -3.16
C ALA A 566 -12.52 7.81 -1.90
N THR A 567 -11.86 7.41 -0.81
CA THR A 567 -11.77 8.22 0.41
C THR A 567 -11.15 9.59 0.13
N HIS A 568 -10.08 9.65 -0.67
CA HIS A 568 -9.45 10.92 -1.07
C HIS A 568 -10.35 11.76 -1.96
N LEU A 569 -11.06 11.13 -2.90
CA LEU A 569 -12.01 11.86 -3.76
C LEU A 569 -13.17 12.45 -2.95
N LEU A 570 -13.72 11.69 -2.01
CA LEU A 570 -14.76 12.16 -1.10
C LEU A 570 -14.27 13.24 -0.15
N HIS A 571 -13.03 13.16 0.34
CA HIS A 571 -12.44 14.17 1.20
C HIS A 571 -12.39 15.53 0.51
N GLU A 572 -11.87 15.59 -0.71
CA GLU A 572 -11.84 16.85 -1.47
C GLU A 572 -13.23 17.33 -1.84
N ALA A 573 -14.15 16.43 -2.26
CA ALA A 573 -15.55 16.81 -2.52
C ALA A 573 -16.21 17.44 -1.29
N LEU A 574 -16.02 16.87 -0.11
CA LEU A 574 -16.53 17.42 1.15
C LEU A 574 -15.96 18.80 1.45
N ARG A 575 -14.69 19.02 1.19
CA ARG A 575 -14.05 20.33 1.37
C ARG A 575 -14.58 21.37 0.39
N GLU A 576 -14.82 20.99 -0.84
CA GLU A 576 -15.41 21.88 -1.84
C GLU A 576 -16.86 22.27 -1.51
N VAL A 577 -17.65 21.30 -1.02
CA VAL A 577 -19.09 21.49 -0.73
C VAL A 577 -19.32 22.16 0.64
N LEU A 578 -18.60 21.71 1.66
CA LEU A 578 -18.85 22.14 3.06
C LEU A 578 -17.88 23.21 3.55
N GLY A 579 -16.72 23.34 2.90
CA GLY A 579 -15.68 24.31 3.22
C GLY A 579 -14.37 23.70 3.74
N THR A 580 -13.33 24.51 3.74
CA THR A 580 -11.95 24.11 4.05
C THR A 580 -11.70 23.69 5.51
N HIS A 581 -12.67 23.87 6.40
CA HIS A 581 -12.61 23.40 7.79
C HIS A 581 -12.78 21.87 7.92
N VAL A 582 -13.24 21.21 6.85
CA VAL A 582 -13.36 19.76 6.81
C VAL A 582 -11.97 19.14 6.83
N ALA A 583 -11.71 18.35 7.86
CA ALA A 583 -10.46 17.60 8.05
C ALA A 583 -10.77 16.21 8.56
N GLN A 584 -9.96 15.24 8.17
CA GLN A 584 -10.06 13.85 8.64
C GLN A 584 -9.91 13.78 10.16
N LYS A 585 -10.81 13.05 10.81
CA LYS A 585 -10.78 12.70 12.24
C LYS A 585 -10.62 11.19 12.47
N GLY A 586 -10.92 10.39 11.46
CA GLY A 586 -10.75 8.96 11.45
C GLY A 586 -11.05 8.40 10.06
N SER A 587 -10.49 7.24 9.77
CA SER A 587 -10.73 6.53 8.51
C SER A 587 -10.72 5.02 8.76
N LEU A 588 -11.55 4.28 8.02
CA LEU A 588 -11.49 2.85 7.89
C LEU A 588 -11.66 2.51 6.41
N VAL A 589 -10.65 1.90 5.84
CA VAL A 589 -10.68 1.36 4.49
C VAL A 589 -10.67 -0.16 4.59
N ALA A 590 -11.84 -0.77 4.44
CA ALA A 590 -12.07 -2.21 4.42
C ALA A 590 -12.39 -2.66 2.98
N PRO A 591 -12.31 -3.97 2.65
CA PRO A 591 -12.68 -4.44 1.31
C PRO A 591 -14.14 -4.15 0.96
N GLU A 592 -15.04 -4.30 1.95
CA GLU A 592 -16.49 -4.21 1.74
C GLU A 592 -17.00 -2.77 1.67
N ARG A 593 -16.32 -1.84 2.35
CA ARG A 593 -16.74 -0.44 2.46
C ARG A 593 -15.61 0.47 2.94
N LEU A 594 -15.80 1.75 2.74
CA LEU A 594 -15.04 2.79 3.41
C LEU A 594 -15.89 3.52 4.47
N ARG A 595 -15.22 4.00 5.51
CA ARG A 595 -15.78 4.86 6.53
C ARG A 595 -14.85 6.05 6.74
N PHE A 596 -15.41 7.24 6.68
CA PHE A 596 -14.61 8.46 6.76
C PHE A 596 -15.25 9.44 7.76
N ASP A 597 -14.52 9.72 8.83
CA ASP A 597 -14.95 10.62 9.89
C ASP A 597 -14.29 11.99 9.70
N VAL A 598 -15.10 13.05 9.63
CA VAL A 598 -14.64 14.41 9.33
C VAL A 598 -15.13 15.44 10.34
N SER A 599 -14.36 16.51 10.51
CA SER A 599 -14.80 17.67 11.30
C SER A 599 -15.88 18.44 10.55
N HIS A 600 -17.12 18.43 11.08
CA HIS A 600 -18.22 19.25 10.60
C HIS A 600 -19.27 19.45 11.71
N PRO A 601 -19.74 20.68 11.97
CA PRO A 601 -20.55 20.97 13.16
C PRO A 601 -22.03 20.59 13.06
N LYS A 602 -22.57 20.42 11.85
CA LYS A 602 -24.00 20.14 11.59
C LYS A 602 -24.21 18.87 10.74
N PRO A 603 -25.41 18.28 10.74
CA PRO A 603 -25.78 17.26 9.77
C PRO A 603 -25.63 17.77 8.33
N MET A 604 -25.24 16.90 7.42
CA MET A 604 -25.24 17.18 5.97
C MET A 604 -26.64 16.96 5.40
N SER A 605 -27.04 17.83 4.50
CA SER A 605 -28.30 17.66 3.78
C SER A 605 -28.16 16.57 2.70
N GLU A 606 -29.28 16.00 2.27
CA GLU A 606 -29.32 15.04 1.17
C GLU A 606 -28.74 15.63 -0.13
N GLU A 607 -28.95 16.93 -0.38
CA GLU A 607 -28.41 17.65 -1.53
C GLU A 607 -26.90 17.80 -1.44
N GLU A 608 -26.35 18.14 -0.27
CA GLU A 608 -24.90 18.20 -0.02
C GLU A 608 -24.26 16.82 -0.24
N LEU A 609 -24.84 15.74 0.30
CA LEU A 609 -24.34 14.36 0.12
C LEU A 609 -24.38 13.92 -1.34
N LYS A 610 -25.47 14.22 -2.03
CA LYS A 610 -25.62 13.93 -3.46
C LYS A 610 -24.54 14.65 -4.28
N THR A 611 -24.31 15.93 -3.98
CA THR A 611 -23.30 16.74 -4.67
C THR A 611 -21.89 16.16 -4.43
N VAL A 612 -21.59 15.73 -3.21
CA VAL A 612 -20.30 15.07 -2.86
C VAL A 612 -20.12 13.77 -3.63
N GLU A 613 -21.15 12.93 -3.71
CA GLU A 613 -21.14 11.69 -4.48
C GLU A 613 -20.93 11.94 -5.99
N GLU A 614 -21.66 12.91 -6.54
CA GLU A 614 -21.55 13.29 -7.97
C GLU A 614 -20.13 13.79 -8.29
N MET A 615 -19.55 14.67 -7.45
CA MET A 615 -18.19 15.19 -7.64
C MET A 615 -17.14 14.07 -7.63
N ALA A 616 -17.24 13.14 -6.69
CA ALA A 616 -16.33 12.00 -6.64
C ALA A 616 -16.43 11.13 -7.91
N ASN A 617 -17.65 10.84 -8.36
CA ASN A 617 -17.89 10.06 -9.58
C ASN A 617 -17.47 10.78 -10.87
N GLU A 618 -17.54 12.10 -10.95
CA GLU A 618 -16.98 12.86 -12.05
C GLU A 618 -15.47 12.60 -12.23
N ILE A 619 -14.72 12.49 -11.13
CA ILE A 619 -13.29 12.18 -11.17
C ILE A 619 -13.05 10.70 -11.52
N VAL A 620 -13.88 9.79 -11.01
CA VAL A 620 -13.82 8.37 -11.40
C VAL A 620 -13.97 8.23 -12.92
N LEU A 621 -14.95 8.90 -13.52
CA LEU A 621 -15.22 8.85 -14.95
C LEU A 621 -14.11 9.44 -15.84
N GLN A 622 -13.21 10.27 -15.29
CA GLN A 622 -12.06 10.77 -16.04
C GLN A 622 -11.06 9.67 -16.39
N ASN A 623 -11.04 8.57 -15.63
CA ASN A 623 -10.05 7.52 -15.75
C ASN A 623 -8.61 8.07 -15.79
N ALA A 624 -8.35 9.09 -14.98
CA ALA A 624 -7.07 9.76 -14.91
C ALA A 624 -6.03 8.90 -14.16
N PRO A 625 -4.76 8.89 -14.58
CA PRO A 625 -3.72 8.17 -13.85
C PRO A 625 -3.56 8.73 -12.44
N VAL A 626 -3.40 7.83 -11.47
CA VAL A 626 -3.05 8.18 -10.09
C VAL A 626 -1.53 8.36 -10.02
N THR A 627 -1.09 9.55 -9.67
CA THR A 627 0.32 9.89 -9.60
C THR A 627 0.83 9.83 -8.17
N THR A 628 2.06 9.36 -8.01
CA THR A 628 2.74 9.36 -6.72
C THR A 628 4.06 10.09 -6.84
N ARG A 629 4.34 10.99 -5.91
CA ARG A 629 5.59 11.74 -5.83
C ARG A 629 6.12 11.69 -4.39
N LEU A 630 7.44 11.72 -4.25
CA LEU A 630 8.09 11.90 -2.95
C LEU A 630 8.65 13.31 -2.87
N MET A 631 8.41 13.95 -1.73
CA MET A 631 8.93 15.29 -1.49
C MET A 631 9.00 15.58 0.01
N SER A 632 9.58 16.74 0.38
CA SER A 632 9.54 17.17 1.76
C SER A 632 8.11 17.51 2.20
N VAL A 633 7.82 17.41 3.50
CA VAL A 633 6.54 17.84 4.05
C VAL A 633 6.27 19.30 3.70
N ASP A 634 7.28 20.16 3.81
CA ASP A 634 7.15 21.60 3.54
C ASP A 634 6.84 21.88 2.06
N ASP A 635 7.52 21.19 1.13
CA ASP A 635 7.27 21.32 -0.30
C ASP A 635 5.87 20.79 -0.67
N ALA A 636 5.48 19.66 -0.08
CA ALA A 636 4.16 19.08 -0.28
C ALA A 636 3.05 20.06 0.14
N ILE A 637 3.20 20.69 1.31
CA ILE A 637 2.26 21.71 1.81
C ILE A 637 2.28 22.95 0.91
N ALA A 638 3.46 23.37 0.44
CA ALA A 638 3.59 24.52 -0.46
C ALA A 638 2.91 24.28 -1.82
N GLU A 639 2.90 23.04 -2.30
CA GLU A 639 2.17 22.63 -3.51
C GLU A 639 0.66 22.40 -3.27
N GLY A 640 0.20 22.58 -2.02
CA GLY A 640 -1.20 22.45 -1.66
C GLY A 640 -1.63 21.02 -1.29
N ALA A 641 -0.68 20.13 -1.02
CA ALA A 641 -1.02 18.81 -0.51
C ALA A 641 -1.57 18.90 0.91
N MET A 642 -2.61 18.13 1.19
CA MET A 642 -3.17 18.04 2.54
C MET A 642 -2.30 17.14 3.42
N ALA A 643 -1.84 17.71 4.54
CA ALA A 643 -1.21 16.99 5.64
C ALA A 643 -2.23 16.80 6.76
N LEU A 644 -2.34 15.59 7.30
CA LEU A 644 -3.24 15.33 8.43
C LEU A 644 -2.68 15.94 9.71
N PHE A 645 -3.51 16.66 10.44
CA PHE A 645 -3.14 17.29 11.71
C PHE A 645 -2.87 16.21 12.77
N GLY A 646 -1.63 16.20 13.32
CA GLY A 646 -1.26 15.34 14.45
C GLY A 646 -0.53 14.05 14.07
N GLU A 647 -0.33 13.75 12.79
CA GLU A 647 0.56 12.66 12.38
C GLU A 647 2.03 13.11 12.37
N LYS A 648 2.91 12.24 12.85
CA LYS A 648 4.36 12.45 12.74
C LYS A 648 4.80 11.95 11.37
N TYR A 649 5.04 12.88 10.47
CA TYR A 649 5.64 12.59 9.18
C TYR A 649 7.17 12.52 9.31
N GLY A 650 7.79 11.60 8.60
CA GLY A 650 9.24 11.62 8.38
C GLY A 650 9.67 12.84 7.55
N ASP A 651 10.96 12.98 7.32
CA ASP A 651 11.52 14.06 6.50
C ASP A 651 11.02 14.01 5.04
N GLU A 652 10.60 12.85 4.58
CA GLU A 652 10.06 12.57 3.26
C GLU A 652 8.64 11.99 3.35
N VAL A 653 7.76 12.50 2.47
CA VAL A 653 6.36 12.06 2.40
C VAL A 653 5.98 11.67 0.98
N ARG A 654 5.12 10.68 0.91
CA ARG A 654 4.51 10.23 -0.35
C ARG A 654 3.26 11.07 -0.60
N VAL A 655 3.26 11.83 -1.70
CA VAL A 655 2.14 12.65 -2.17
C VAL A 655 1.42 11.92 -3.27
N VAL A 656 0.13 11.71 -3.10
CA VAL A 656 -0.74 11.03 -4.07
C VAL A 656 -1.64 12.06 -4.72
N GLY A 657 -1.59 12.13 -6.06
CA GLY A 657 -2.42 13.03 -6.85
C GLY A 657 -3.45 12.26 -7.68
N MET A 658 -4.71 12.71 -7.70
CA MET A 658 -5.81 12.04 -8.39
C MET A 658 -6.71 13.03 -9.13
N GLY A 659 -6.83 12.86 -10.45
CA GLY A 659 -7.78 13.57 -11.30
C GLY A 659 -7.56 15.07 -11.43
N THR A 660 -8.41 15.70 -12.25
CA THR A 660 -8.43 17.16 -12.47
C THR A 660 -9.82 17.67 -12.12
N GLY A 661 -9.89 18.73 -11.34
CA GLY A 661 -11.16 19.34 -10.94
C GLY A 661 -11.94 19.83 -12.16
N VAL A 662 -13.24 19.53 -12.20
CA VAL A 662 -14.14 19.89 -13.32
C VAL A 662 -14.86 21.19 -13.01
N ARG A 663 -15.13 21.48 -11.76
CA ARG A 663 -15.90 22.61 -11.26
C ARG A 663 -15.29 23.18 -9.97
N GLY A 664 -15.87 24.26 -9.47
CA GLY A 664 -15.47 24.88 -8.19
C GLY A 664 -14.09 25.53 -8.22
N ALA A 665 -13.47 25.61 -7.06
CA ALA A 665 -12.15 26.23 -6.87
C ALA A 665 -11.01 25.40 -7.50
N LYS A 666 -11.26 24.13 -7.78
CA LYS A 666 -10.29 23.17 -8.38
C LYS A 666 -10.43 23.04 -9.89
N ALA A 667 -11.35 23.75 -10.55
CA ALA A 667 -11.51 23.67 -12.00
C ALA A 667 -10.18 23.85 -12.75
N GLY A 668 -9.78 22.83 -13.52
CA GLY A 668 -8.52 22.79 -14.29
C GLY A 668 -7.25 22.60 -13.46
N LYS A 669 -7.36 22.33 -12.13
CA LYS A 669 -6.24 22.04 -11.23
C LYS A 669 -6.27 20.57 -10.79
N PRO A 670 -5.16 20.02 -10.23
CA PRO A 670 -5.21 18.72 -9.58
C PRO A 670 -6.33 18.67 -8.54
N TYR A 671 -7.19 17.65 -8.63
CA TYR A 671 -8.39 17.57 -7.80
C TYR A 671 -8.03 17.20 -6.36
N SER A 672 -7.53 15.98 -6.14
CA SER A 672 -7.04 15.55 -4.83
C SER A 672 -5.51 15.46 -4.84
N VAL A 673 -4.87 16.07 -3.85
CA VAL A 673 -3.41 15.99 -3.61
C VAL A 673 -3.20 15.83 -2.12
N GLU A 674 -2.82 14.63 -1.67
CA GLU A 674 -2.76 14.30 -0.25
C GLU A 674 -1.51 13.49 0.11
N LEU A 675 -1.06 13.64 1.37
CA LEU A 675 0.00 12.81 1.93
C LEU A 675 -0.58 11.43 2.27
N CYS A 676 -0.12 10.38 1.60
CA CYS A 676 -0.67 9.05 1.81
C CYS A 676 0.34 7.92 1.57
N GLY A 677 0.52 7.06 2.58
CA GLY A 677 1.33 5.85 2.52
C GLY A 677 0.55 4.57 2.14
N GLY A 678 -0.73 4.68 1.82
CA GLY A 678 -1.58 3.55 1.45
C GLY A 678 -1.42 3.08 0.01
N THR A 679 -2.13 2.00 -0.32
CA THR A 679 -2.19 1.49 -1.70
C THR A 679 -3.38 2.09 -2.44
N HIS A 680 -3.18 2.45 -3.69
CA HIS A 680 -4.19 3.12 -4.52
C HIS A 680 -4.38 2.42 -5.86
N VAL A 681 -5.49 2.72 -6.52
CA VAL A 681 -5.74 2.32 -7.90
C VAL A 681 -4.73 2.97 -8.84
N ARG A 682 -4.51 2.39 -10.01
CA ARG A 682 -3.59 2.95 -11.01
C ARG A 682 -4.22 4.11 -11.79
N ALA A 683 -5.51 4.04 -12.01
CA ALA A 683 -6.30 5.09 -12.63
C ALA A 683 -7.61 5.28 -11.86
N THR A 684 -8.17 6.49 -11.85
CA THR A 684 -9.41 6.79 -11.11
C THR A 684 -10.59 5.94 -11.56
N GLY A 685 -10.61 5.50 -12.83
CA GLY A 685 -11.62 4.60 -13.37
C GLY A 685 -11.63 3.20 -12.73
N ASP A 686 -10.52 2.73 -12.17
CA ASP A 686 -10.45 1.44 -11.47
C ASP A 686 -11.29 1.41 -10.18
N ILE A 687 -11.71 2.57 -9.66
CA ILE A 687 -12.66 2.69 -8.54
C ILE A 687 -14.04 2.16 -8.95
N GLY A 688 -14.41 2.34 -10.22
CA GLY A 688 -15.67 1.91 -10.83
C GLY A 688 -16.82 2.85 -10.51
N LEU A 689 -17.34 2.82 -9.30
CA LEU A 689 -18.45 3.66 -8.83
C LEU A 689 -18.26 3.96 -7.34
N VAL A 690 -18.55 5.19 -6.93
CA VAL A 690 -18.65 5.58 -5.52
C VAL A 690 -20.12 5.78 -5.18
N HIS A 691 -20.62 5.12 -4.14
CA HIS A 691 -21.97 5.31 -3.64
C HIS A 691 -21.98 5.57 -2.13
N VAL A 692 -22.48 6.74 -1.74
CA VAL A 692 -22.58 7.17 -0.35
C VAL A 692 -23.82 6.55 0.29
N LEU A 693 -23.64 5.71 1.33
CA LEU A 693 -24.75 5.08 2.04
C LEU A 693 -25.51 6.07 2.94
N GLY A 694 -24.80 7.05 3.45
CA GLY A 694 -25.34 8.07 4.33
C GLY A 694 -24.30 8.68 5.25
N GLU A 695 -24.77 9.58 6.13
CA GLU A 695 -23.97 10.22 7.15
C GLU A 695 -24.58 10.05 8.55
N SER A 696 -23.74 10.10 9.59
CA SER A 696 -24.16 10.02 10.98
C SER A 696 -23.26 10.83 11.92
N ALA A 697 -23.74 11.15 13.11
CA ALA A 697 -22.94 11.79 14.16
C ALA A 697 -22.07 10.75 14.89
N VAL A 698 -20.80 11.03 15.11
CA VAL A 698 -19.90 10.22 15.94
C VAL A 698 -19.68 10.87 17.30
N GLY A 699 -19.60 12.21 17.31
CA GLY A 699 -19.37 13.02 18.49
C GLY A 699 -19.63 14.49 18.20
N ALA A 700 -19.37 15.33 19.17
CA ALA A 700 -19.55 16.78 18.98
C ALA A 700 -18.59 17.31 17.89
N GLY A 701 -19.17 17.84 16.80
CA GLY A 701 -18.39 18.39 15.68
C GLY A 701 -17.70 17.35 14.78
N VAL A 702 -18.06 16.06 14.89
CA VAL A 702 -17.54 14.98 14.02
C VAL A 702 -18.67 14.25 13.33
N ARG A 703 -18.62 14.22 12.01
CA ARG A 703 -19.60 13.53 11.14
C ARG A 703 -18.93 12.35 10.45
N ARG A 704 -19.63 11.23 10.32
CA ARG A 704 -19.22 10.00 9.68
C ARG A 704 -19.91 9.82 8.37
N ILE A 705 -19.17 9.54 7.32
CA ILE A 705 -19.67 9.09 6.03
C ILE A 705 -19.28 7.64 5.83
N GLU A 706 -20.22 6.85 5.33
CA GLU A 706 -20.00 5.49 4.85
C GLU A 706 -20.31 5.41 3.38
N ALA A 707 -19.41 4.78 2.61
CA ALA A 707 -19.60 4.63 1.17
C ALA A 707 -19.08 3.27 0.69
N LEU A 708 -19.55 2.88 -0.48
CA LEU A 708 -19.21 1.68 -1.20
C LEU A 708 -18.55 2.06 -2.53
N THR A 709 -17.69 1.17 -3.05
CA THR A 709 -17.09 1.33 -4.37
C THR A 709 -17.29 0.09 -5.25
N GLY A 710 -17.13 0.28 -6.56
CA GLY A 710 -17.04 -0.79 -7.55
C GLY A 710 -18.17 -1.82 -7.47
N SER A 711 -17.81 -3.09 -7.28
CA SER A 711 -18.77 -4.20 -7.22
C SER A 711 -19.72 -4.10 -6.02
N ALA A 712 -19.22 -3.67 -4.85
CA ALA A 712 -20.05 -3.53 -3.66
C ALA A 712 -21.15 -2.46 -3.84
N ALA A 713 -20.79 -1.32 -4.46
CA ALA A 713 -21.77 -0.28 -4.80
C ALA A 713 -22.80 -0.78 -5.82
N ARG A 714 -22.36 -1.47 -6.88
CA ARG A 714 -23.25 -2.08 -7.88
C ARG A 714 -24.22 -3.08 -7.26
N ASP A 715 -23.71 -3.98 -6.43
CA ASP A 715 -24.52 -5.05 -5.81
C ASP A 715 -25.54 -4.46 -4.83
N TYR A 716 -25.15 -3.41 -4.10
CA TYR A 716 -26.08 -2.68 -3.25
C TYR A 716 -27.22 -2.04 -4.07
N LEU A 717 -26.90 -1.33 -5.15
CA LEU A 717 -27.88 -0.69 -6.01
C LEU A 717 -28.77 -1.71 -6.71
N ALA A 718 -28.22 -2.84 -7.16
CA ALA A 718 -29.00 -3.94 -7.73
C ALA A 718 -30.00 -4.52 -6.72
N ALA A 719 -29.58 -4.67 -5.46
CA ALA A 719 -30.49 -5.12 -4.39
C ALA A 719 -31.60 -4.09 -4.10
N GLN A 720 -31.33 -2.78 -4.19
CA GLN A 720 -32.37 -1.76 -4.05
C GLN A 720 -33.33 -1.80 -5.24
N ASP A 721 -32.85 -1.94 -6.48
CA ASP A 721 -33.69 -2.08 -7.67
C ASP A 721 -34.60 -3.30 -7.58
N GLU A 722 -34.08 -4.44 -7.10
CA GLU A 722 -34.89 -5.63 -6.90
C GLU A 722 -35.98 -5.45 -5.82
N ARG A 723 -35.67 -4.72 -4.72
CA ARG A 723 -36.69 -4.33 -3.72
C ARG A 723 -37.79 -3.47 -4.33
N VAL A 724 -37.41 -2.48 -5.17
CA VAL A 724 -38.39 -1.63 -5.85
C VAL A 724 -39.24 -2.45 -6.82
N LYS A 725 -38.67 -3.39 -7.59
CA LYS A 725 -39.39 -4.31 -8.47
C LYS A 725 -40.38 -5.18 -7.69
N THR A 726 -39.94 -5.70 -6.56
CA THR A 726 -40.76 -6.52 -5.67
C THR A 726 -41.95 -5.71 -5.15
N LEU A 727 -41.74 -4.48 -4.68
CA LEU A 727 -42.80 -3.58 -4.24
C LEU A 727 -43.78 -3.24 -5.37
N ALA A 728 -43.27 -2.97 -6.58
CA ALA A 728 -44.13 -2.73 -7.76
C ALA A 728 -45.04 -3.94 -8.05
N GLY A 729 -44.47 -5.15 -7.98
CA GLY A 729 -45.19 -6.40 -8.15
C GLY A 729 -46.28 -6.63 -7.09
N LEU A 730 -45.99 -6.40 -5.81
CA LEU A 730 -46.94 -6.47 -4.70
C LEU A 730 -48.08 -5.46 -4.85
N LEU A 731 -47.76 -4.24 -5.25
CA LEU A 731 -48.72 -3.16 -5.42
C LEU A 731 -49.45 -3.22 -6.78
N LYS A 732 -49.00 -4.09 -7.68
CA LYS A 732 -49.54 -4.24 -9.06
C LYS A 732 -49.52 -2.92 -9.85
N VAL A 733 -48.44 -2.19 -9.77
CA VAL A 733 -48.24 -0.91 -10.47
C VAL A 733 -46.90 -0.87 -11.14
N GLY A 734 -46.65 0.13 -12.03
CA GLY A 734 -45.31 0.43 -12.55
C GLY A 734 -44.39 0.94 -11.42
N GLN A 735 -43.06 0.80 -11.61
CA GLN A 735 -42.10 1.28 -10.61
C GLN A 735 -42.26 2.80 -10.35
N SER A 736 -42.56 3.59 -11.39
CA SER A 736 -42.82 5.04 -11.29
C SER A 736 -44.00 5.40 -10.41
N ASP A 737 -44.96 4.48 -10.27
CA ASP A 737 -46.26 4.74 -9.64
C ASP A 737 -46.37 4.23 -8.21
N ILE A 738 -45.27 3.61 -7.69
CA ILE A 738 -45.21 3.02 -6.35
C ILE A 738 -45.59 4.06 -5.27
N VAL A 739 -44.97 5.25 -5.32
CA VAL A 739 -45.19 6.30 -4.32
C VAL A 739 -46.62 6.73 -4.31
N GLY A 740 -47.19 7.07 -5.49
CA GLY A 740 -48.60 7.46 -5.61
C GLY A 740 -49.57 6.38 -5.16
N ARG A 741 -49.25 5.08 -5.42
CA ARG A 741 -50.08 3.99 -4.94
C ARG A 741 -50.01 3.79 -3.44
N VAL A 742 -48.83 3.97 -2.83
CA VAL A 742 -48.68 3.93 -1.35
C VAL A 742 -49.46 5.09 -0.70
N GLU A 743 -49.37 6.30 -1.23
CA GLU A 743 -50.12 7.47 -0.77
C GLU A 743 -51.65 7.18 -0.86
N ALA A 744 -52.10 6.70 -2.01
CA ALA A 744 -53.52 6.33 -2.20
C ALA A 744 -53.97 5.26 -1.19
N LEU A 745 -53.17 4.24 -0.91
CA LEU A 745 -53.45 3.23 0.11
C LEU A 745 -53.49 3.82 1.51
N MET A 746 -52.64 4.74 1.85
CA MET A 746 -52.67 5.43 3.14
C MET A 746 -53.93 6.28 3.31
N ASP A 747 -54.37 6.96 2.26
CA ASP A 747 -55.60 7.76 2.27
C ASP A 747 -56.84 6.85 2.33
N GLU A 748 -56.86 5.74 1.55
CA GLU A 748 -57.89 4.73 1.60
C GLU A 748 -58.01 4.13 3.00
N ARG A 749 -56.91 3.79 3.65
CA ARG A 749 -56.91 3.31 5.02
C ARG A 749 -57.51 4.34 5.97
N ARG A 750 -57.10 5.60 5.89
CA ARG A 750 -57.63 6.70 6.73
C ARG A 750 -59.15 6.84 6.52
N LYS A 751 -59.62 6.72 5.26
CA LYS A 751 -61.04 6.79 4.94
C LYS A 751 -61.80 5.61 5.56
N LEU A 752 -61.30 4.38 5.37
CA LEU A 752 -61.89 3.17 5.94
C LEU A 752 -61.89 3.20 7.47
N GLU A 753 -60.89 3.70 8.13
CA GLU A 753 -60.84 3.88 9.57
C GLU A 753 -61.96 4.84 10.05
N ARG A 754 -62.23 5.94 9.31
CA ARG A 754 -63.34 6.88 9.59
C ARG A 754 -64.69 6.26 9.36
N GLU A 755 -64.88 5.55 8.23
CA GLU A 755 -66.11 4.85 7.92
C GLU A 755 -66.43 3.76 8.96
N LEU A 756 -65.42 3.02 9.40
CA LEU A 756 -65.55 2.02 10.44
C LEU A 756 -65.95 2.63 11.78
N ALA A 757 -65.34 3.75 12.15
CA ALA A 757 -65.69 4.49 13.38
C ALA A 757 -67.15 4.98 13.32
N GLU A 758 -67.55 5.55 12.17
CA GLU A 758 -68.91 6.01 11.95
C GLU A 758 -69.90 4.85 11.95
N ALA A 759 -69.65 3.74 11.28
CA ALA A 759 -70.47 2.55 11.29
C ALA A 759 -70.65 1.96 12.70
N ARG A 760 -69.53 1.93 13.48
CA ARG A 760 -69.62 1.48 14.90
C ARG A 760 -70.45 2.44 15.73
N ARG A 761 -70.37 3.76 15.46
CA ARG A 761 -71.19 4.75 16.15
C ARG A 761 -72.68 4.55 15.81
N GLN A 762 -73.03 4.37 14.57
CA GLN A 762 -74.40 4.11 14.12
C GLN A 762 -75.00 2.79 14.70
N LEU A 763 -74.23 1.72 14.77
CA LEU A 763 -74.62 0.48 15.40
C LEU A 763 -74.83 0.64 16.90
N ALA A 764 -74.00 1.45 17.57
CA ALA A 764 -74.20 1.72 19.02
C ALA A 764 -75.48 2.51 19.33
N LEU A 765 -75.83 3.45 18.41
CA LEU A 765 -77.10 4.18 18.54
C LEU A 765 -78.31 3.42 18.05
N GLY A 766 -78.17 2.67 16.94
CA GLY A 766 -79.30 1.99 16.26
C GLY A 766 -79.48 0.53 16.64
N GLY A 767 -78.65 -0.07 17.48
CA GLY A 767 -78.61 -1.51 17.86
C GLY A 767 -79.78 -1.94 18.77
N SER A 768 -80.99 -1.76 18.32
CA SER A 768 -82.20 -2.47 18.87
C SER A 768 -83.24 -2.64 17.76
N ALA A 769 -82.92 -3.48 16.76
CA ALA A 769 -83.93 -4.08 15.91
C ALA A 769 -84.59 -5.23 16.70
N GLY A 770 -85.37 -4.88 17.65
CA GLY A 770 -86.16 -5.88 18.49
C GLY A 770 -86.76 -5.26 19.76
N GLY A 771 -87.67 -4.31 19.57
CA GLY A 771 -88.45 -3.78 20.69
C GLY A 771 -88.40 -2.25 20.75
N ALA A 772 -89.35 -1.58 20.20
CA ALA A 772 -89.65 -0.21 20.47
C ALA A 772 -89.99 -0.06 21.96
N GLY A 773 -88.97 0.16 22.78
CA GLY A 773 -89.04 0.55 24.16
C GLY A 773 -88.27 1.82 24.37
N ASN A 774 -88.88 2.90 24.77
CA ASN A 774 -88.29 4.17 25.10
C ASN A 774 -87.14 3.96 26.07
N ASP A 775 -85.86 3.95 25.56
CA ASP A 775 -84.70 3.88 26.39
C ASP A 775 -84.54 5.11 27.31
N VAL A 776 -85.37 6.18 27.10
CA VAL A 776 -85.43 7.30 27.96
C VAL A 776 -86.47 7.11 29.06
N ARG A 777 -86.07 7.02 30.32
CA ARG A 777 -86.89 6.92 31.52
C ARG A 777 -86.94 8.30 32.17
N GLU A 778 -88.12 8.56 32.83
CA GLU A 778 -88.24 9.69 33.71
C GLU A 778 -87.91 9.29 35.12
N VAL A 779 -86.89 9.93 35.72
CA VAL A 779 -86.43 9.66 37.08
C VAL A 779 -86.42 11.02 37.82
N ASN A 780 -87.23 11.08 38.89
CA ASN A 780 -87.38 12.36 39.72
C ASN A 780 -87.60 13.65 38.92
N GLY A 781 -88.45 13.60 37.85
CA GLY A 781 -88.72 14.73 36.98
C GLY A 781 -87.63 15.08 35.97
N VAL A 782 -86.64 14.19 35.74
CA VAL A 782 -85.60 14.37 34.79
C VAL A 782 -85.54 13.17 33.84
N LYS A 783 -85.46 13.43 32.51
CA LYS A 783 -85.26 12.36 31.53
C LYS A 783 -83.86 11.74 31.64
N TYR A 784 -83.81 10.45 31.73
CA TYR A 784 -82.58 9.65 31.81
C TYR A 784 -82.44 8.70 30.65
N LEU A 785 -81.32 8.76 29.89
CA LEU A 785 -80.92 7.85 28.84
C LEU A 785 -79.73 7.07 29.33
N GLY A 786 -79.85 5.84 29.76
CA GLY A 786 -78.78 4.97 30.19
C GLY A 786 -78.68 3.73 29.31
N LYS A 787 -77.45 3.53 28.71
CA LYS A 787 -77.26 2.40 27.78
C LYS A 787 -75.83 1.84 27.88
N VAL A 788 -75.74 0.49 27.81
CA VAL A 788 -74.47 -0.21 27.60
C VAL A 788 -74.27 -0.33 26.12
N VAL A 789 -73.12 0.10 25.64
CA VAL A 789 -72.70 0.04 24.22
C VAL A 789 -71.52 -0.87 24.08
N THR A 790 -71.52 -1.79 23.13
CA THR A 790 -70.40 -2.71 22.84
C THR A 790 -69.69 -2.32 21.54
N GLY A 791 -68.35 -2.50 21.48
CA GLY A 791 -67.59 -2.27 20.29
C GLY A 791 -67.31 -0.78 19.98
N VAL A 792 -67.59 0.11 20.93
CA VAL A 792 -67.26 1.55 20.83
C VAL A 792 -65.99 1.84 21.61
N GLU A 793 -65.04 2.53 20.99
CA GLU A 793 -63.78 2.96 21.62
C GLU A 793 -64.07 4.06 22.68
N PRO A 794 -63.30 4.09 23.79
CA PRO A 794 -63.52 5.12 24.85
C PRO A 794 -63.50 6.56 24.35
N LYS A 795 -62.75 6.87 23.29
CA LYS A 795 -62.68 8.18 22.68
C LYS A 795 -63.97 8.62 21.98
N ASP A 796 -64.77 7.65 21.52
CA ASP A 796 -65.98 7.88 20.70
C ASP A 796 -67.22 7.98 21.59
N LEU A 797 -67.16 7.58 22.85
CA LEU A 797 -68.29 7.61 23.82
C LEU A 797 -68.77 9.05 24.11
N LYS A 798 -67.89 10.02 24.07
CA LYS A 798 -68.25 11.48 24.23
C LYS A 798 -69.17 11.94 23.13
N GLY A 799 -68.84 11.59 21.88
CA GLY A 799 -69.71 11.92 20.73
C GLY A 799 -71.07 11.29 20.82
N LEU A 800 -71.15 10.02 21.29
CA LEU A 800 -72.43 9.37 21.57
C LEU A 800 -73.23 10.07 22.67
N ALA A 801 -72.56 10.52 23.73
CA ALA A 801 -73.22 11.24 24.82
C ALA A 801 -73.77 12.63 24.41
N ASP A 802 -73.08 13.29 23.53
CA ASP A 802 -73.53 14.59 22.92
C ASP A 802 -74.81 14.40 22.05
N GLU A 803 -74.86 13.27 21.31
CA GLU A 803 -76.08 12.89 20.56
C GLU A 803 -77.18 12.48 21.45
N GLY A 804 -76.86 11.69 22.48
CA GLY A 804 -77.83 11.29 23.52
C GLY A 804 -78.46 12.50 24.22
N LYS A 805 -77.73 13.60 24.49
CA LYS A 805 -78.24 14.89 25.01
C LYS A 805 -79.31 15.46 24.13
N LYS A 806 -79.14 15.40 22.81
CA LYS A 806 -80.13 15.92 21.85
C LYS A 806 -81.46 15.12 21.91
N SER A 807 -81.39 13.81 22.17
CA SER A 807 -82.60 12.93 22.23
C SER A 807 -83.39 13.07 23.56
N VAL A 808 -82.67 13.42 24.65
CA VAL A 808 -83.39 13.66 25.94
C VAL A 808 -83.92 15.07 26.09
N GLU A 809 -83.48 16.06 25.26
CA GLU A 809 -83.85 17.46 25.28
C GLU A 809 -83.50 18.20 26.60
N SER A 810 -83.98 17.64 27.76
CA SER A 810 -83.64 18.08 29.08
C SER A 810 -83.47 16.83 29.94
N GLY A 811 -82.26 16.55 30.48
CA GLY A 811 -82.01 15.33 31.23
C GLY A 811 -80.55 14.90 31.35
N VAL A 812 -80.33 13.62 31.65
CA VAL A 812 -79.03 13.00 31.88
C VAL A 812 -78.82 11.81 30.94
N VAL A 813 -77.68 11.70 30.38
CA VAL A 813 -77.27 10.62 29.52
C VAL A 813 -76.07 9.85 30.18
N CYS A 814 -76.17 8.55 30.25
CA CYS A 814 -75.09 7.68 30.72
C CYS A 814 -74.81 6.54 29.70
N PHE A 815 -73.65 6.62 29.02
CA PHE A 815 -73.22 5.50 28.18
C PHE A 815 -72.01 4.82 28.79
N VAL A 816 -72.09 3.49 28.88
CA VAL A 816 -71.01 2.64 29.35
C VAL A 816 -70.54 1.77 28.18
N GLY A 817 -69.39 2.01 27.71
CA GLY A 817 -68.69 1.23 26.64
C GLY A 817 -67.92 0.07 27.26
N VAL A 818 -68.09 -1.16 26.77
CA VAL A 818 -67.29 -2.31 27.14
C VAL A 818 -66.38 -2.67 26.01
N SER A 819 -65.01 -2.62 26.26
CA SER A 819 -63.99 -2.99 25.33
C SER A 819 -63.78 -4.49 25.21
N ALA A 820 -63.09 -4.95 24.15
CA ALA A 820 -62.90 -6.39 23.89
C ALA A 820 -62.01 -7.07 24.95
N ASP A 821 -61.20 -6.29 25.70
CA ASP A 821 -60.42 -6.82 26.84
C ASP A 821 -61.15 -6.81 28.18
N GLY A 822 -62.48 -6.58 28.15
CA GLY A 822 -63.37 -6.69 29.34
C GLY A 822 -63.36 -5.48 30.27
N LYS A 823 -62.69 -4.38 29.92
CA LYS A 823 -62.71 -3.12 30.67
C LYS A 823 -63.91 -2.29 30.24
N ALA A 824 -64.36 -1.43 31.13
CA ALA A 824 -65.45 -0.49 30.84
C ALA A 824 -65.00 0.98 30.91
N SER A 825 -65.62 1.79 30.07
CA SER A 825 -65.53 3.25 30.12
C SER A 825 -66.92 3.84 30.16
N ALA A 826 -67.18 4.69 31.13
CA ALA A 826 -68.42 5.41 31.27
C ALA A 826 -68.32 6.88 30.90
N VAL A 827 -69.26 7.37 30.17
CA VAL A 827 -69.40 8.83 29.92
C VAL A 827 -70.84 9.21 30.44
N VAL A 828 -70.88 10.26 31.27
CA VAL A 828 -72.11 10.90 31.69
C VAL A 828 -72.20 12.31 31.16
N ALA A 829 -73.31 12.63 30.55
CA ALA A 829 -73.58 13.98 30.06
C ALA A 829 -74.92 14.50 30.62
N VAL A 830 -74.90 15.77 30.98
CA VAL A 830 -76.06 16.46 31.61
C VAL A 830 -76.37 17.68 30.74
N THR A 831 -77.66 17.91 30.44
CA THR A 831 -78.11 19.05 29.70
C THR A 831 -77.94 20.31 30.54
N GLU A 832 -77.71 21.46 29.93
CA GLU A 832 -77.31 22.69 30.60
C GLU A 832 -78.39 23.18 31.67
N ASP A 833 -79.64 22.99 31.38
CA ASP A 833 -80.76 23.36 32.25
C ASP A 833 -80.88 22.54 33.56
N VAL A 834 -80.28 21.32 33.60
CA VAL A 834 -80.31 20.50 34.81
C VAL A 834 -78.95 20.37 35.48
N THR A 835 -77.85 21.00 34.95
CA THR A 835 -76.53 21.04 35.58
C THR A 835 -76.53 21.64 36.99
N GLY A 836 -77.48 22.54 37.32
CA GLY A 836 -77.64 23.08 38.65
C GLY A 836 -78.12 22.09 39.69
N ARG A 837 -78.75 20.97 39.27
CA ARG A 837 -79.21 19.90 40.10
C ARG A 837 -78.37 18.66 40.14
N PHE A 838 -77.72 18.35 38.99
CA PHE A 838 -76.90 17.12 38.84
C PHE A 838 -75.61 17.47 38.11
N SER A 839 -74.53 17.01 38.68
CA SER A 839 -73.15 17.17 38.07
C SER A 839 -72.75 15.89 37.33
N ALA A 840 -72.34 16.00 36.05
CA ALA A 840 -71.84 14.86 35.32
C ALA A 840 -70.61 14.20 36.00
N VAL A 841 -69.82 15.00 36.73
CA VAL A 841 -68.66 14.54 37.46
C VAL A 841 -69.04 13.63 38.63
N ASP A 842 -70.07 13.99 39.35
CA ASP A 842 -70.50 13.16 40.52
C ASP A 842 -71.18 11.92 40.03
N LEU A 843 -72.05 11.97 39.02
CA LEU A 843 -72.69 10.82 38.42
C LEU A 843 -71.71 9.85 37.74
N VAL A 844 -70.68 10.33 37.08
CA VAL A 844 -69.71 9.43 36.45
C VAL A 844 -68.83 8.72 37.47
N ARG A 845 -68.59 9.35 38.63
CA ARG A 845 -67.90 8.69 39.77
C ARG A 845 -68.72 7.51 40.34
N ILE A 846 -70.04 7.67 40.39
CA ILE A 846 -70.93 6.60 40.79
C ILE A 846 -70.91 5.44 39.82
N ALA A 847 -70.93 5.77 38.50
CA ALA A 847 -70.78 4.74 37.46
C ALA A 847 -69.39 4.10 37.54
N SER A 848 -68.35 4.85 37.77
CA SER A 848 -66.98 4.29 37.91
C SER A 848 -66.87 3.36 39.14
N ALA A 849 -67.42 3.72 40.25
CA ALA A 849 -67.38 2.93 41.46
C ALA A 849 -68.10 1.54 41.24
N ALA A 850 -69.25 1.54 40.55
CA ALA A 850 -69.90 0.31 40.14
C ALA A 850 -69.07 -0.59 39.22
N LEU A 851 -68.27 0.03 38.37
CA LEU A 851 -67.32 -0.66 37.46
C LEU A 851 -65.98 -1.07 38.14
N GLY A 852 -65.84 -0.86 39.45
CA GLY A 852 -64.62 -1.14 40.19
C GLY A 852 -63.49 -0.11 39.93
N GLY A 853 -63.83 1.02 39.39
CA GLY A 853 -62.90 2.12 39.14
C GLY A 853 -62.70 3.07 40.35
N LYS A 854 -61.66 3.90 40.37
CA LYS A 854 -61.28 4.70 41.52
C LYS A 854 -61.51 6.23 41.31
N GLY A 855 -62.24 6.61 40.28
CA GLY A 855 -62.61 7.99 40.09
C GLY A 855 -62.98 8.32 38.65
N GLY A 856 -63.31 9.55 38.40
CA GLY A 856 -63.67 10.13 37.08
C GLY A 856 -63.56 11.63 37.11
N GLY A 857 -63.49 12.25 35.93
CA GLY A 857 -63.35 13.68 35.85
C GLY A 857 -63.90 14.29 34.54
N GLY A 858 -64.09 15.55 34.53
CA GLY A 858 -64.66 16.29 33.42
C GLY A 858 -65.22 17.64 33.82
N ARG A 859 -66.16 18.13 33.06
CA ARG A 859 -66.97 19.34 33.35
C ARG A 859 -68.33 18.92 33.95
N PRO A 860 -69.00 19.89 34.62
CA PRO A 860 -70.32 19.59 35.18
C PRO A 860 -71.33 19.10 34.14
N ASP A 861 -71.20 19.50 32.88
CA ASP A 861 -72.08 19.12 31.75
C ASP A 861 -71.71 17.82 31.06
N MET A 862 -70.40 17.32 31.25
CA MET A 862 -69.89 16.10 30.65
C MET A 862 -68.63 15.60 31.38
N ALA A 863 -68.65 14.36 31.84
CA ALA A 863 -67.50 13.71 32.50
C ALA A 863 -67.39 12.24 32.08
N GLN A 864 -66.13 11.76 32.17
CA GLN A 864 -65.76 10.42 31.78
C GLN A 864 -65.04 9.68 32.91
N ALA A 865 -65.27 8.39 33.04
CA ALA A 865 -64.53 7.58 33.94
C ALA A 865 -64.35 6.15 33.36
N GLY A 866 -63.51 5.31 33.98
CA GLY A 866 -63.34 3.92 33.59
C GLY A 866 -63.31 2.98 34.79
N GLY A 867 -63.45 1.74 34.51
CA GLY A 867 -63.31 0.66 35.50
C GLY A 867 -62.83 -0.64 34.86
N PRO A 868 -62.19 -1.53 35.66
CA PRO A 868 -61.61 -2.78 35.16
C PRO A 868 -62.67 -3.85 34.85
N ASP A 869 -63.93 -3.70 35.34
CA ASP A 869 -64.97 -4.74 35.29
C ASP A 869 -66.11 -4.38 34.34
N GLY A 870 -65.99 -4.75 33.08
CA GLY A 870 -66.97 -4.50 32.03
C GLY A 870 -68.27 -5.36 32.23
N SER A 871 -68.22 -6.45 33.01
CA SER A 871 -69.42 -7.28 33.30
C SER A 871 -70.45 -6.52 34.11
N LYS A 872 -70.02 -5.48 34.81
CA LYS A 872 -70.88 -4.61 35.62
C LYS A 872 -71.43 -3.36 34.92
N ALA A 873 -71.25 -3.31 33.58
CA ALA A 873 -71.71 -2.14 32.83
C ALA A 873 -73.20 -1.81 33.01
N ALA A 874 -74.07 -2.79 33.06
CA ALA A 874 -75.52 -2.62 33.33
C ALA A 874 -75.77 -2.11 34.75
N GLU A 875 -75.06 -2.62 35.75
CA GLU A 875 -75.12 -2.11 37.12
C GLU A 875 -74.69 -0.67 37.24
N ALA A 876 -73.66 -0.26 36.51
CA ALA A 876 -73.14 1.13 36.46
C ALA A 876 -74.17 2.10 35.86
N VAL A 877 -74.92 1.69 34.83
CA VAL A 877 -75.97 2.49 34.20
C VAL A 877 -77.13 2.63 35.21
N GLU A 878 -77.49 1.55 35.92
CA GLU A 878 -78.61 1.57 36.91
C GLU A 878 -78.23 2.33 38.20
N ALA A 879 -76.94 2.26 38.62
CA ALA A 879 -76.43 3.08 39.74
C ALA A 879 -76.57 4.57 39.51
N VAL A 880 -76.32 5.03 38.26
CA VAL A 880 -76.56 6.44 37.90
C VAL A 880 -78.06 6.79 37.94
N ALA A 881 -78.95 5.86 37.48
CA ALA A 881 -80.42 6.06 37.58
C ALA A 881 -80.88 6.20 39.02
N GLN A 882 -80.41 5.33 39.93
CA GLN A 882 -80.70 5.42 41.33
C GLN A 882 -80.24 6.70 42.01
N ALA A 883 -79.06 7.16 41.63
CA ALA A 883 -78.54 8.46 42.13
C ALA A 883 -79.34 9.67 41.65
N LEU A 884 -80.09 9.55 40.57
CA LEU A 884 -81.03 10.60 40.11
C LEU A 884 -82.38 10.54 40.86
N ALA A 885 -82.71 9.36 41.37
CA ALA A 885 -84.00 9.21 42.13
C ALA A 885 -83.96 9.75 43.57
N GLY A 886 -82.77 9.98 44.10
CA GLY A 886 -82.55 10.52 45.46
C GLY A 886 -81.89 9.54 46.35
#